data_fe1b61642ef318ac95b258769ea4cf64
#
_entry.id   fe1b61642ef318ac95b258769ea4cf64
#
_cell.length_a   1.000
_cell.length_b   1.000
_cell.length_c   1.000
_cell.angle_alpha   90.00
_cell.angle_beta   90.00
_cell.angle_gamma   90.00
#
_symmetry.space_group_name_H-M   'P 1'
#
loop_
_entity.id
_entity.type
_entity.pdbx_description
1 polymer ?
#
loop_
_entity_poly.entity_id
_entity_poly.type
_entity_poly.pdbx_seq_one_letter_code
_entity_poly.pdbx_strand_id
1 'polypeptide(L)'
;MSAPLPCYHCGLPVPAGSRFEARVLGETRAMCCPGCQAVAEAIVAGGLESYYRHRSENAANPEALPKALSEELQLYDRPDVQGGFVRHEGELAETSLMIEGISCAACGWLIEKHLRQLPGVAEARLNLSNHRLHVRWQDSQLPLSQLLGELRQIGYAGHPYQPDRATERLAMENRRALRPLGVAGLLWIQVMMAVMATWPEFNLDLSAGMDRILRWVSLILTTPIVFYCCGQFFRGALRDLRTRHLTMDVSVSLAIGGAYVAGIWSTITGQGELYFDAVGMFALFLLAGRYLERRARERTAASTAQLVNLLPASCLRLDAANQGERILLSELRVGDRVLVPPGAVLPADGVILDGQSSVDESLLTGEYLPHPRQAGDAVTGGTLNVEGPLTVEVGALGDDSRLSAIVRLLERAQADKPRLAELADKVAQWFLLIVLLVAAAVGALWWQVDHQRAFWVVLSLLVATCPCALSLATPTALTASTGSLHKLGLLITRGHVLEGLNHIDTVIFDKTGTLTEGRLTLKQVLPLRDLDADRCLALAAALENRSEHPIARAFGRAPEAADSVASHPGLGLEGLVEGRRLRIGQAAFVSNLGGSATPAMPGDSGQWLLLGDEQGPLAWFGLDDRLRSDAPALLSACKARGWRTLLLSGDASPMVASVAAELDIDEARGGLTPDDKLAMLERLHGEGRRVLMLGDGVNDVPVLAGADISVAMGSATDLAKTSADAVLLSNRLDSLVQAFRLARRTRHIIVENLAWASLYNGLVLPFAALGWITPGWAAIGMSVSSLLVVVNALRLTRIPSPRSVWPRSTS
;
A
#
# COMPACT_ATOMS: atom_id res chain seq x y z
N MET A 1 1.87 -30.80 56.09
CA MET A 1 1.15 -30.25 54.95
C MET A 1 2.11 -30.19 53.79
N SER A 2 1.95 -31.02 52.77
CA SER A 2 2.82 -31.01 51.56
C SER A 2 2.68 -29.68 50.84
N ALA A 3 3.80 -29.07 50.43
CA ALA A 3 3.77 -27.86 49.67
C ALA A 3 2.90 -28.02 48.40
N PRO A 4 2.08 -27.06 48.04
CA PRO A 4 1.24 -27.15 46.85
C PRO A 4 2.13 -27.33 45.62
N LEU A 5 1.77 -28.29 44.74
CA LEU A 5 2.47 -28.54 43.47
C LEU A 5 2.46 -27.26 42.61
N PRO A 6 3.60 -26.83 42.05
CA PRO A 6 3.62 -25.69 41.14
C PRO A 6 3.03 -26.07 39.78
N CYS A 7 2.25 -25.17 39.19
CA CYS A 7 1.73 -25.29 37.83
C CYS A 7 2.87 -25.49 36.84
N TYR A 8 2.81 -26.52 36.01
CA TYR A 8 3.87 -26.82 35.07
C TYR A 8 4.04 -25.73 34.02
N HIS A 9 3.00 -24.93 33.71
CA HIS A 9 3.09 -23.84 32.72
C HIS A 9 3.62 -22.53 33.32
N CYS A 10 2.98 -21.98 34.34
CA CYS A 10 3.27 -20.65 34.89
C CYS A 10 3.98 -20.62 36.26
N GLY A 11 4.14 -21.78 36.92
CA GLY A 11 4.84 -21.86 38.21
C GLY A 11 3.99 -21.46 39.44
N LEU A 12 2.77 -20.93 39.29
CA LEU A 12 1.88 -20.58 40.37
C LEU A 12 1.39 -21.85 41.09
N PRO A 13 1.08 -21.78 42.38
CA PRO A 13 0.60 -22.95 43.11
C PRO A 13 -0.73 -23.47 42.55
N VAL A 14 -0.81 -24.79 42.30
CA VAL A 14 -2.01 -25.44 41.82
C VAL A 14 -3.01 -25.53 42.99
N PRO A 15 -4.25 -25.03 42.85
CA PRO A 15 -5.25 -25.10 43.90
C PRO A 15 -5.55 -26.57 44.31
N ALA A 16 -5.74 -26.83 45.60
CA ALA A 16 -6.10 -28.15 46.12
C ALA A 16 -7.42 -28.60 45.48
N GLY A 17 -7.43 -29.76 44.79
CA GLY A 17 -8.58 -30.27 44.05
C GLY A 17 -8.72 -29.80 42.60
N SER A 18 -7.73 -29.08 42.05
CA SER A 18 -7.67 -28.74 40.62
C SER A 18 -7.67 -30.02 39.78
N ARG A 19 -8.52 -30.03 38.72
CA ARG A 19 -8.61 -31.12 37.73
C ARG A 19 -7.97 -30.75 36.41
N PHE A 20 -7.25 -29.60 36.37
CA PHE A 20 -6.64 -29.10 35.16
C PHE A 20 -5.28 -29.77 34.93
N GLU A 21 -5.19 -30.57 33.89
CA GLU A 21 -3.99 -31.34 33.54
C GLU A 21 -3.79 -31.27 32.03
N ALA A 22 -2.53 -31.19 31.58
CA ALA A 22 -2.18 -31.30 30.18
C ALA A 22 -1.05 -32.29 29.98
N ARG A 23 -1.06 -33.02 28.88
CA ARG A 23 0.01 -33.96 28.52
C ARG A 23 1.12 -33.19 27.82
N VAL A 24 2.25 -33.00 28.51
CA VAL A 24 3.40 -32.23 28.04
C VAL A 24 4.65 -33.09 28.13
N LEU A 25 5.39 -33.21 27.05
CA LEU A 25 6.59 -34.07 26.93
C LEU A 25 6.34 -35.53 27.28
N GLY A 26 5.14 -36.02 26.94
CA GLY A 26 4.73 -37.44 27.21
C GLY A 26 4.20 -37.71 28.63
N GLU A 27 4.26 -36.71 29.53
CA GLU A 27 3.79 -36.85 30.92
C GLU A 27 2.59 -35.94 31.21
N THR A 28 1.65 -36.41 32.02
CA THR A 28 0.53 -35.63 32.52
C THR A 28 1.01 -34.66 33.59
N ARG A 29 0.87 -33.35 33.36
CA ARG A 29 1.35 -32.27 34.22
C ARG A 29 0.18 -31.46 34.76
N ALA A 30 0.20 -31.16 36.08
CA ALA A 30 -0.83 -30.37 36.71
C ALA A 30 -0.75 -28.88 36.34
N MET A 31 -1.92 -28.24 36.09
CA MET A 31 -2.09 -26.83 35.74
C MET A 31 -2.92 -26.12 36.82
N CYS A 32 -2.68 -24.83 37.04
CA CYS A 32 -3.37 -24.05 38.06
C CYS A 32 -4.78 -23.61 37.65
N CYS A 33 -5.04 -23.47 36.34
CA CYS A 33 -6.28 -22.96 35.79
C CYS A 33 -6.54 -23.49 34.37
N PRO A 34 -7.78 -23.33 33.84
CA PRO A 34 -8.13 -23.75 32.47
C PRO A 34 -7.29 -23.05 31.42
N GLY A 35 -6.90 -21.78 31.64
CA GLY A 35 -6.06 -21.02 30.72
C GLY A 35 -4.67 -21.63 30.56
N CYS A 36 -4.03 -22.04 31.66
CA CYS A 36 -2.73 -22.73 31.60
C CYS A 36 -2.86 -24.13 30.95
N GLN A 37 -3.97 -24.83 31.14
CA GLN A 37 -4.24 -26.09 30.46
C GLN A 37 -4.37 -25.86 28.93
N ALA A 38 -5.22 -24.93 28.52
CA ALA A 38 -5.49 -24.65 27.11
C ALA A 38 -4.21 -24.20 26.36
N VAL A 39 -3.38 -23.35 26.98
CA VAL A 39 -2.10 -22.91 26.39
C VAL A 39 -1.12 -24.08 26.31
N ALA A 40 -1.05 -24.92 27.32
CA ALA A 40 -0.16 -26.08 27.28
C ALA A 40 -0.59 -27.08 26.20
N GLU A 41 -1.89 -27.34 26.06
CA GLU A 41 -2.44 -28.19 25.01
C GLU A 41 -2.21 -27.59 23.59
N ALA A 42 -2.39 -26.28 23.43
CA ALA A 42 -2.10 -25.58 22.17
C ALA A 42 -0.62 -25.65 21.78
N ILE A 43 0.30 -25.52 22.75
CA ILE A 43 1.74 -25.67 22.52
C ILE A 43 2.08 -27.09 22.08
N VAL A 44 1.47 -28.09 22.69
CA VAL A 44 1.67 -29.51 22.34
C VAL A 44 1.07 -29.82 20.97
N ALA A 45 -0.17 -29.39 20.72
CA ALA A 45 -0.86 -29.58 19.45
C ALA A 45 -0.16 -28.88 18.28
N GLY A 46 0.47 -27.74 18.53
CA GLY A 46 1.30 -27.01 17.56
C GLY A 46 2.68 -27.62 17.32
N GLY A 47 3.03 -28.78 17.94
CA GLY A 47 4.35 -29.41 17.81
C GLY A 47 5.49 -28.62 18.46
N LEU A 48 5.17 -27.68 19.36
CA LEU A 48 6.12 -26.77 20.02
C LEU A 48 6.57 -27.25 21.41
N GLU A 49 6.49 -28.54 21.69
CA GLU A 49 6.89 -29.12 23.00
C GLU A 49 8.32 -28.77 23.41
N SER A 50 9.19 -28.45 22.43
CA SER A 50 10.55 -27.96 22.69
C SER A 50 10.57 -26.71 23.58
N TYR A 51 9.49 -25.91 23.59
CA TYR A 51 9.33 -24.79 24.49
C TYR A 51 9.51 -25.21 25.96
N TYR A 52 8.89 -26.30 26.37
CA TYR A 52 8.98 -26.79 27.74
C TYR A 52 10.32 -27.43 28.10
N ARG A 53 11.11 -27.85 27.09
CA ARG A 53 12.47 -28.37 27.31
C ARG A 53 13.51 -27.27 27.54
N HIS A 54 13.31 -26.11 26.90
CA HIS A 54 14.34 -25.09 26.81
C HIS A 54 13.94 -23.77 27.49
N ARG A 55 12.79 -23.72 28.19
CA ARG A 55 12.41 -22.55 28.97
C ARG A 55 13.34 -22.40 30.19
N SER A 56 13.87 -21.21 30.38
CA SER A 56 14.67 -20.83 31.56
C SER A 56 13.79 -20.31 32.71
N GLU A 57 12.55 -19.88 32.41
CA GLU A 57 11.59 -19.34 33.37
C GLU A 57 10.19 -19.86 33.06
N ASN A 58 9.33 -19.88 34.09
CA ASN A 58 7.91 -20.22 33.89
C ASN A 58 7.23 -19.13 33.05
N ALA A 59 6.29 -19.55 32.20
CA ALA A 59 5.48 -18.62 31.46
C ALA A 59 4.71 -17.70 32.41
N ALA A 60 4.49 -16.45 32.00
CA ALA A 60 3.50 -15.62 32.67
C ALA A 60 2.16 -16.38 32.66
N ASN A 61 1.45 -16.33 33.79
CA ASN A 61 0.07 -16.84 33.81
C ASN A 61 -0.65 -16.15 32.65
N PRO A 62 -1.27 -16.87 31.71
CA PRO A 62 -2.22 -16.25 30.83
C PRO A 62 -3.36 -15.79 31.74
N GLU A 63 -3.26 -14.56 32.23
CA GLU A 63 -4.43 -13.87 32.75
C GLU A 63 -5.44 -13.94 31.62
N ALA A 64 -6.52 -14.66 31.85
CA ALA A 64 -7.72 -14.50 31.04
C ALA A 64 -7.88 -12.99 30.86
N LEU A 65 -7.90 -12.52 29.63
CA LEU A 65 -8.09 -11.10 29.30
C LEU A 65 -9.00 -10.49 30.36
N PRO A 66 -8.60 -9.41 31.05
CA PRO A 66 -9.42 -8.84 32.12
C PRO A 66 -10.85 -8.77 31.61
N LYS A 67 -11.83 -9.23 32.38
CA LYS A 67 -13.23 -9.31 31.92
C LYS A 67 -13.68 -8.03 31.23
N ALA A 68 -13.29 -6.87 31.77
CA ALA A 68 -13.55 -5.56 31.18
C ALA A 68 -12.95 -5.42 29.75
N LEU A 69 -11.81 -6.02 29.48
CA LEU A 69 -11.16 -5.93 28.17
C LEU A 69 -11.78 -6.91 27.16
N SER A 70 -12.22 -8.09 27.64
CA SER A 70 -12.98 -9.03 26.81
C SER A 70 -14.35 -8.47 26.44
N GLU A 71 -15.00 -7.78 27.35
CA GLU A 71 -16.27 -7.08 27.11
C GLU A 71 -16.09 -5.91 26.12
N GLU A 72 -14.98 -5.17 26.21
CA GLU A 72 -14.64 -4.10 25.24
C GLU A 72 -14.40 -4.66 23.83
N LEU A 73 -13.68 -5.78 23.70
CA LEU A 73 -13.45 -6.42 22.42
C LEU A 73 -14.73 -6.98 21.79
N GLN A 74 -15.65 -7.52 22.59
CA GLN A 74 -16.94 -8.02 22.11
C GLN A 74 -17.85 -6.92 21.52
N LEU A 75 -17.61 -5.63 21.87
CA LEU A 75 -18.32 -4.52 21.22
C LEU A 75 -18.03 -4.43 19.73
N TYR A 76 -16.86 -4.89 19.28
CA TYR A 76 -16.50 -4.91 17.87
C TYR A 76 -17.18 -6.00 17.06
N ASP A 77 -17.86 -6.96 17.71
CA ASP A 77 -18.64 -8.00 17.00
C ASP A 77 -20.08 -7.55 16.69
N ARG A 78 -20.48 -6.39 17.18
CA ARG A 78 -21.82 -5.85 16.95
C ARG A 78 -21.97 -5.34 15.52
N PRO A 79 -23.02 -5.72 14.77
CA PRO A 79 -23.22 -5.32 13.38
C PRO A 79 -23.29 -3.78 13.18
N ASP A 80 -23.88 -3.07 14.16
CA ASP A 80 -23.97 -1.61 14.15
C ASP A 80 -22.60 -0.93 14.30
N VAL A 81 -21.64 -1.59 14.92
CA VAL A 81 -20.27 -1.11 15.09
C VAL A 81 -19.40 -1.54 13.93
N GLN A 82 -19.58 -2.77 13.41
CA GLN A 82 -18.81 -3.31 12.28
C GLN A 82 -19.08 -2.57 10.97
N GLY A 83 -20.29 -2.08 10.75
CA GLY A 83 -20.68 -1.39 9.51
C GLY A 83 -19.82 -0.20 9.11
N GLY A 84 -19.03 0.36 10.05
CA GLY A 84 -18.11 1.46 9.79
C GLY A 84 -16.67 1.05 9.40
N PHE A 85 -16.28 -0.25 9.48
CA PHE A 85 -14.90 -0.66 9.24
C PHE A 85 -14.72 -2.14 8.84
N VAL A 86 -15.78 -2.96 8.81
CA VAL A 86 -15.76 -4.34 8.29
C VAL A 86 -16.62 -4.41 7.06
N ARG A 87 -16.07 -4.92 5.98
CA ARG A 87 -16.79 -5.18 4.74
C ARG A 87 -16.98 -6.68 4.53
N HIS A 88 -18.15 -7.08 4.04
CA HIS A 88 -18.45 -8.46 3.67
C HIS A 88 -18.46 -8.60 2.15
N GLU A 89 -17.58 -9.46 1.63
CA GLU A 89 -17.58 -9.90 0.22
C GLU A 89 -17.92 -11.39 0.17
N GLY A 90 -19.20 -11.71 -0.04
CA GLY A 90 -19.69 -13.08 0.04
C GLY A 90 -19.56 -13.66 1.46
N GLU A 91 -18.80 -14.76 1.61
CA GLU A 91 -18.54 -15.39 2.91
C GLU A 91 -17.33 -14.80 3.66
N LEU A 92 -16.59 -13.90 3.04
CA LEU A 92 -15.39 -13.30 3.61
C LEU A 92 -15.67 -11.89 4.13
N ALA A 93 -15.22 -11.61 5.33
CA ALA A 93 -15.12 -10.29 5.91
C ALA A 93 -13.71 -9.73 5.67
N GLU A 94 -13.61 -8.42 5.49
CA GLU A 94 -12.36 -7.69 5.24
C GLU A 94 -12.29 -6.46 6.14
N THR A 95 -11.16 -6.23 6.79
CA THR A 95 -10.93 -5.02 7.59
C THR A 95 -9.47 -4.59 7.58
N SER A 96 -9.26 -3.31 7.84
CA SER A 96 -7.93 -2.75 8.11
C SER A 96 -7.81 -2.40 9.59
N LEU A 97 -6.82 -2.98 10.26
CA LEU A 97 -6.54 -2.74 11.67
C LEU A 97 -5.26 -1.92 11.84
N MET A 98 -5.26 -0.96 12.73
CA MET A 98 -4.06 -0.27 13.19
C MET A 98 -3.40 -1.11 14.28
N ILE A 99 -2.13 -1.46 14.11
CA ILE A 99 -1.39 -2.28 15.08
C ILE A 99 -0.38 -1.41 15.85
N GLU A 100 -0.47 -1.46 17.17
CA GLU A 100 0.47 -0.76 18.06
C GLU A 100 1.67 -1.66 18.42
N GLY A 101 2.82 -1.04 18.65
CA GLY A 101 4.02 -1.73 19.14
C GLY A 101 4.89 -2.38 18.07
N ILE A 102 4.66 -2.11 16.79
CA ILE A 102 5.51 -2.59 15.70
C ILE A 102 6.78 -1.74 15.66
N SER A 103 7.93 -2.40 15.67
CA SER A 103 9.24 -1.72 15.62
C SER A 103 10.11 -2.16 14.43
N CYS A 104 9.84 -3.32 13.84
CA CYS A 104 10.69 -3.88 12.77
C CYS A 104 9.95 -4.89 11.90
N ALA A 105 10.58 -5.32 10.81
CA ALA A 105 10.04 -6.29 9.85
C ALA A 105 9.72 -7.67 10.48
N ALA A 106 10.50 -8.08 11.48
CA ALA A 106 10.25 -9.34 12.20
C ALA A 106 8.91 -9.34 12.95
N CYS A 107 8.49 -8.16 13.47
CA CYS A 107 7.19 -8.00 14.09
C CYS A 107 6.05 -8.28 13.09
N GLY A 108 6.20 -7.72 11.87
CA GLY A 108 5.22 -7.92 10.80
C GLY A 108 5.09 -9.38 10.41
N TRP A 109 6.21 -10.05 10.21
CA TRP A 109 6.21 -11.47 9.89
C TRP A 109 5.55 -12.33 10.98
N LEU A 110 5.81 -12.03 12.25
CA LEU A 110 5.21 -12.75 13.37
C LEU A 110 3.70 -12.61 13.39
N ILE A 111 3.19 -11.39 13.24
CA ILE A 111 1.75 -11.09 13.20
C ILE A 111 1.09 -11.80 12.02
N GLU A 112 1.64 -11.64 10.81
CA GLU A 112 1.10 -12.27 9.61
C GLU A 112 1.09 -13.81 9.71
N LYS A 113 2.17 -14.41 10.21
CA LYS A 113 2.28 -15.86 10.34
C LYS A 113 1.31 -16.39 11.39
N HIS A 114 1.20 -15.72 12.54
CA HIS A 114 0.29 -16.12 13.61
C HIS A 114 -1.17 -16.10 13.15
N LEU A 115 -1.58 -15.00 12.53
CA LEU A 115 -2.96 -14.86 12.04
C LEU A 115 -3.30 -15.83 10.91
N ARG A 116 -2.39 -16.08 9.97
CA ARG A 116 -2.62 -17.05 8.87
C ARG A 116 -2.72 -18.50 9.36
N GLN A 117 -2.29 -18.80 10.58
CA GLN A 117 -2.46 -20.12 11.21
C GLN A 117 -3.83 -20.29 11.86
N LEU A 118 -4.59 -19.22 12.04
CA LEU A 118 -5.92 -19.29 12.62
C LEU A 118 -6.93 -19.86 11.62
N PRO A 119 -7.82 -20.76 12.04
CA PRO A 119 -8.90 -21.24 11.19
C PRO A 119 -9.81 -20.07 10.81
N GLY A 120 -10.18 -19.97 9.53
CA GLY A 120 -11.03 -18.90 9.03
C GLY A 120 -10.29 -17.68 8.49
N VAL A 121 -9.00 -17.50 8.73
CA VAL A 121 -8.22 -16.40 8.15
C VAL A 121 -7.74 -16.78 6.75
N ALA A 122 -8.26 -16.09 5.72
CA ALA A 122 -7.87 -16.28 4.33
C ALA A 122 -6.59 -15.51 4.00
N GLU A 123 -6.46 -14.28 4.52
CA GLU A 123 -5.33 -13.41 4.24
C GLU A 123 -5.04 -12.49 5.42
N ALA A 124 -3.76 -12.28 5.73
CA ALA A 124 -3.28 -11.29 6.68
C ALA A 124 -1.99 -10.68 6.15
N ARG A 125 -1.99 -9.36 5.93
CA ARG A 125 -0.84 -8.58 5.45
C ARG A 125 -0.65 -7.33 6.26
N LEU A 126 0.55 -7.13 6.76
CA LEU A 126 0.91 -5.97 7.58
C LEU A 126 1.82 -5.01 6.82
N ASN A 127 1.38 -3.78 6.70
CA ASN A 127 2.22 -2.70 6.22
C ASN A 127 3.04 -2.09 7.36
N LEU A 128 4.35 -2.24 7.26
CA LEU A 128 5.28 -1.73 8.27
C LEU A 128 5.45 -0.20 8.24
N SER A 129 5.12 0.45 7.13
CA SER A 129 5.30 1.90 6.99
C SER A 129 4.21 2.70 7.67
N ASN A 130 2.98 2.18 7.67
CA ASN A 130 1.81 2.81 8.26
C ASN A 130 1.18 2.02 9.42
N HIS A 131 1.80 0.88 9.80
CA HIS A 131 1.35 -0.02 10.87
C HIS A 131 -0.07 -0.57 10.69
N ARG A 132 -0.52 -0.67 9.43
CA ARG A 132 -1.85 -1.20 9.12
C ARG A 132 -1.77 -2.68 8.77
N LEU A 133 -2.60 -3.47 9.41
CA LEU A 133 -2.83 -4.88 9.15
C LEU A 133 -4.13 -5.01 8.37
N HIS A 134 -4.02 -5.48 7.14
CA HIS A 134 -5.15 -5.86 6.33
C HIS A 134 -5.45 -7.34 6.54
N VAL A 135 -6.69 -7.67 6.90
CA VAL A 135 -7.12 -9.05 7.18
C VAL A 135 -8.39 -9.36 6.40
N ARG A 136 -8.41 -10.54 5.77
CA ARG A 136 -9.60 -11.16 5.17
C ARG A 136 -9.84 -12.48 5.86
N TRP A 137 -11.05 -12.69 6.39
CA TRP A 137 -11.37 -13.87 7.17
C TRP A 137 -12.86 -14.26 7.03
N GLN A 138 -13.21 -15.45 7.47
CA GLN A 138 -14.60 -15.91 7.57
C GLN A 138 -15.15 -15.52 8.94
N ASP A 139 -15.97 -14.48 9.01
CA ASP A 139 -16.54 -13.94 10.25
C ASP A 139 -17.43 -14.95 11.00
N SER A 140 -18.05 -15.87 10.25
CA SER A 140 -18.81 -16.98 10.80
C SER A 140 -17.98 -18.01 11.58
N GLN A 141 -16.67 -18.12 11.30
CA GLN A 141 -15.76 -19.05 11.98
C GLN A 141 -14.90 -18.36 13.04
N LEU A 142 -14.54 -17.10 12.83
CA LEU A 142 -13.66 -16.34 13.71
C LEU A 142 -14.19 -14.92 13.89
N PRO A 143 -14.87 -14.59 15.03
CA PRO A 143 -15.33 -13.24 15.29
C PRO A 143 -14.17 -12.26 15.42
N LEU A 144 -14.38 -10.99 15.07
CA LEU A 144 -13.36 -9.94 15.10
C LEU A 144 -12.75 -9.75 16.50
N SER A 145 -13.57 -9.86 17.55
CA SER A 145 -13.10 -9.81 18.94
C SER A 145 -12.04 -10.87 19.25
N GLN A 146 -12.21 -12.07 18.71
CA GLN A 146 -11.25 -13.16 18.89
C GLN A 146 -9.97 -12.89 18.09
N LEU A 147 -10.07 -12.40 16.87
CA LEU A 147 -8.90 -12.00 16.04
C LEU A 147 -8.08 -10.91 16.75
N LEU A 148 -8.73 -9.92 17.34
CA LEU A 148 -8.07 -8.88 18.15
C LEU A 148 -7.47 -9.44 19.45
N GLY A 149 -8.12 -10.44 20.04
CA GLY A 149 -7.61 -11.18 21.19
C GLY A 149 -6.32 -11.94 20.89
N GLU A 150 -6.25 -12.61 19.73
CA GLU A 150 -5.07 -13.33 19.26
C GLU A 150 -3.87 -12.40 19.03
N LEU A 151 -4.12 -11.21 18.47
CA LEU A 151 -3.07 -10.18 18.33
C LEU A 151 -2.50 -9.79 19.70
N ARG A 152 -3.34 -9.67 20.73
CA ARG A 152 -2.90 -9.34 22.09
C ARG A 152 -2.11 -10.48 22.75
N GLN A 153 -2.41 -11.73 22.47
CA GLN A 153 -1.66 -12.88 22.98
C GLN A 153 -0.20 -12.86 22.51
N ILE A 154 0.03 -12.41 21.28
CA ILE A 154 1.39 -12.25 20.75
C ILE A 154 2.03 -10.90 21.09
N GLY A 155 1.37 -10.09 21.94
CA GLY A 155 1.91 -8.84 22.50
C GLY A 155 1.70 -7.59 21.63
N TYR A 156 0.72 -7.60 20.73
CA TYR A 156 0.33 -6.46 19.90
C TYR A 156 -1.11 -6.05 20.15
N ALA A 157 -1.39 -4.76 20.14
CA ALA A 157 -2.75 -4.24 20.22
C ALA A 157 -3.23 -3.85 18.82
N GLY A 158 -4.36 -4.45 18.38
CA GLY A 158 -5.04 -4.10 17.15
C GLY A 158 -6.27 -3.25 17.44
N HIS A 159 -6.51 -2.22 16.63
CA HIS A 159 -7.72 -1.39 16.68
C HIS A 159 -8.25 -1.19 15.27
N PRO A 160 -9.58 -1.17 15.05
CA PRO A 160 -10.14 -0.78 13.77
C PRO A 160 -9.60 0.57 13.32
N TYR A 161 -9.23 0.65 12.05
CA TYR A 161 -8.70 1.87 11.48
C TYR A 161 -9.82 2.90 11.32
N GLN A 162 -9.67 4.05 11.96
CA GLN A 162 -10.54 5.22 11.83
C GLN A 162 -9.67 6.41 11.40
N PRO A 163 -9.89 7.00 10.22
CA PRO A 163 -9.04 8.05 9.66
C PRO A 163 -8.85 9.25 10.59
N ASP A 164 -9.91 9.71 11.23
CA ASP A 164 -9.89 10.88 12.11
C ASP A 164 -9.02 10.69 13.36
N ARG A 165 -8.97 9.47 13.88
CA ARG A 165 -8.16 9.14 15.07
C ARG A 165 -6.72 8.78 14.73
N ALA A 166 -6.42 8.43 13.47
CA ALA A 166 -5.08 8.04 13.06
C ALA A 166 -4.09 9.20 13.14
N THR A 167 -4.50 10.40 12.76
CA THR A 167 -3.67 11.62 12.82
C THR A 167 -3.35 12.03 14.26
N GLU A 168 -4.32 11.96 15.14
CA GLU A 168 -4.13 12.24 16.57
C GLU A 168 -3.21 11.21 17.24
N ARG A 169 -3.37 9.92 16.90
CA ARG A 169 -2.51 8.84 17.41
C ARG A 169 -1.07 8.99 16.96
N LEU A 170 -0.81 9.27 15.69
CA LEU A 170 0.53 9.56 15.18
C LEU A 170 1.19 10.74 15.91
N ALA A 171 0.42 11.81 16.18
CA ALA A 171 0.90 12.95 16.95
C ALA A 171 1.22 12.56 18.41
N MET A 172 0.40 11.71 19.03
CA MET A 172 0.66 11.19 20.37
C MET A 172 1.88 10.27 20.42
N GLU A 173 2.04 9.37 19.43
CA GLU A 173 3.21 8.49 19.33
C GLU A 173 4.50 9.29 19.14
N ASN A 174 4.48 10.35 18.35
CA ASN A 174 5.61 11.24 18.17
C ASN A 174 5.98 11.97 19.47
N ARG A 175 4.99 12.45 20.22
CA ARG A 175 5.22 13.03 21.55
C ARG A 175 5.75 12.00 22.54
N ARG A 176 5.26 10.76 22.49
CA ARG A 176 5.76 9.65 23.32
C ARG A 176 7.21 9.28 22.99
N ALA A 177 7.60 9.35 21.72
CA ALA A 177 8.98 9.08 21.28
C ALA A 177 9.97 10.19 21.69
N LEU A 178 9.52 11.45 21.76
CA LEU A 178 10.37 12.57 22.18
C LEU A 178 10.70 12.56 23.68
N ARG A 179 9.82 12.03 24.53
CA ARG A 179 10.04 12.01 25.99
C ARG A 179 11.30 11.19 26.38
N PRO A 180 11.48 9.93 25.95
CA PRO A 180 12.69 9.19 26.24
C PRO A 180 13.95 9.86 25.69
N LEU A 181 13.88 10.49 24.52
CA LEU A 181 14.98 11.22 23.91
C LEU A 181 15.39 12.43 24.76
N GLY A 182 14.42 13.24 25.20
CA GLY A 182 14.67 14.39 26.05
C GLY A 182 15.24 14.01 27.42
N VAL A 183 14.69 12.96 28.05
CA VAL A 183 15.19 12.45 29.33
C VAL A 183 16.61 11.89 29.19
N ALA A 184 16.87 11.10 28.13
CA ALA A 184 18.21 10.55 27.87
C ALA A 184 19.25 11.67 27.67
N GLY A 185 18.90 12.72 26.90
CA GLY A 185 19.81 13.85 26.67
C GLY A 185 20.13 14.61 27.94
N LEU A 186 19.09 14.92 28.75
CA LEU A 186 19.27 15.66 29.99
C LEU A 186 20.10 14.87 31.02
N LEU A 187 19.81 13.59 31.19
CA LEU A 187 20.56 12.73 32.12
C LEU A 187 21.98 12.44 31.63
N TRP A 188 22.17 12.23 30.31
CA TRP A 188 23.49 11.99 29.75
C TRP A 188 24.44 13.16 29.99
N ILE A 189 24.00 14.42 29.85
CA ILE A 189 24.81 15.60 30.15
C ILE A 189 25.31 15.55 31.60
N GLN A 190 24.43 15.18 32.55
CA GLN A 190 24.79 15.07 33.96
C GLN A 190 25.80 13.93 34.22
N VAL A 191 25.53 12.76 33.57
CA VAL A 191 26.46 11.61 33.66
C VAL A 191 27.81 11.98 33.08
N MET A 192 27.86 12.65 31.93
CA MET A 192 29.11 13.10 31.30
C MET A 192 29.90 14.02 32.17
N MET A 193 29.25 15.00 32.83
CA MET A 193 29.93 15.90 33.79
C MET A 193 30.51 15.13 34.98
N ALA A 194 29.80 14.13 35.51
CA ALA A 194 30.26 13.34 36.63
C ALA A 194 31.42 12.42 36.24
N VAL A 195 31.36 11.79 35.07
CA VAL A 195 32.39 10.87 34.56
C VAL A 195 33.67 11.62 34.14
N MET A 196 33.53 12.78 33.45
CA MET A 196 34.66 13.61 33.05
C MET A 196 35.55 14.02 34.27
N ALA A 197 34.94 14.28 35.40
CA ALA A 197 35.66 14.62 36.61
C ALA A 197 36.56 13.47 37.11
N THR A 198 36.30 12.22 36.75
CA THR A 198 37.09 11.04 37.12
C THR A 198 38.18 10.71 36.10
N TRP A 199 38.29 11.42 34.97
CA TRP A 199 39.29 11.16 33.95
C TRP A 199 40.66 11.70 34.34
N PRO A 200 41.74 10.90 34.21
CA PRO A 200 43.10 11.32 34.59
C PRO A 200 43.60 12.56 33.82
N GLU A 201 43.06 12.78 32.62
CA GLU A 201 43.41 13.87 31.70
C GLU A 201 43.04 15.25 32.25
N PHE A 202 42.01 15.34 33.09
CA PHE A 202 41.60 16.61 33.72
C PHE A 202 42.34 16.95 35.00
N ASN A 203 43.24 16.06 35.48
CA ASN A 203 44.15 16.29 36.60
C ASN A 203 43.51 16.87 37.86
N LEU A 204 42.24 16.47 38.11
CA LEU A 204 41.53 16.84 39.33
C LEU A 204 41.97 15.87 40.44
N ASP A 205 42.74 16.35 41.46
CA ASP A 205 43.12 15.56 42.64
C ASP A 205 41.87 15.20 43.45
N LEU A 206 41.09 14.21 42.96
CA LEU A 206 39.93 13.72 43.65
C LEU A 206 40.30 12.86 44.84
N SER A 207 39.73 13.16 46.03
CA SER A 207 39.83 12.24 47.15
C SER A 207 39.11 10.91 46.79
N ALA A 208 39.61 9.80 47.35
CA ALA A 208 39.02 8.46 47.12
C ALA A 208 37.51 8.43 47.49
N GLY A 209 37.07 9.29 48.42
CA GLY A 209 35.65 9.45 48.76
C GLY A 209 34.82 10.13 47.64
N MET A 210 35.38 11.16 47.01
CA MET A 210 34.72 11.90 45.91
C MET A 210 34.62 11.04 44.67
N ASP A 211 35.68 10.29 44.27
CA ASP A 211 35.61 9.35 43.17
C ASP A 211 34.49 8.31 43.36
N ARG A 212 34.39 7.76 44.57
CA ARG A 212 33.32 6.81 44.91
C ARG A 212 31.92 7.46 44.79
N ILE A 213 31.75 8.67 45.27
CA ILE A 213 30.47 9.40 45.16
C ILE A 213 30.09 9.61 43.68
N LEU A 214 31.05 10.08 42.85
CA LEU A 214 30.82 10.32 41.42
C LEU A 214 30.46 9.04 40.68
N ARG A 215 31.07 7.89 41.00
CA ARG A 215 30.72 6.59 40.45
C ARG A 215 29.28 6.19 40.75
N TRP A 216 28.83 6.34 42.01
CA TRP A 216 27.46 6.06 42.43
C TRP A 216 26.45 7.04 41.82
N VAL A 217 26.74 8.31 41.73
CA VAL A 217 25.93 9.31 41.08
C VAL A 217 25.75 8.98 39.61
N SER A 218 26.84 8.63 38.91
CA SER A 218 26.77 8.23 37.49
C SER A 218 25.91 6.98 37.31
N LEU A 219 26.01 5.98 38.17
CA LEU A 219 25.15 4.80 38.15
C LEU A 219 23.68 5.14 38.33
N ILE A 220 23.35 5.96 39.34
CA ILE A 220 21.97 6.35 39.63
C ILE A 220 21.35 7.11 38.44
N LEU A 221 22.10 8.04 37.83
CA LEU A 221 21.64 8.82 36.68
C LEU A 221 21.52 7.97 35.40
N THR A 222 22.36 6.96 35.21
CA THR A 222 22.33 6.10 34.03
C THR A 222 21.20 5.05 34.10
N THR A 223 20.81 4.63 35.30
CA THR A 223 19.76 3.64 35.51
C THR A 223 18.43 4.01 34.80
N PRO A 224 17.88 5.23 34.92
CA PRO A 224 16.69 5.63 34.14
C PRO A 224 16.95 5.62 32.62
N ILE A 225 18.14 5.96 32.15
CA ILE A 225 18.47 5.90 30.73
C ILE A 225 18.31 4.47 30.22
N VAL A 226 18.84 3.47 30.94
CA VAL A 226 18.81 2.07 30.53
C VAL A 226 17.38 1.51 30.60
N PHE A 227 16.69 1.63 31.72
CA PHE A 227 15.41 0.95 31.95
C PHE A 227 14.21 1.70 31.38
N TYR A 228 14.18 3.02 31.44
CA TYR A 228 13.09 3.82 30.91
C TYR A 228 13.32 4.20 29.44
N CYS A 229 14.45 4.83 29.10
CA CYS A 229 14.67 5.32 27.74
C CYS A 229 14.97 4.18 26.76
N CYS A 230 15.78 3.20 27.17
CA CYS A 230 16.16 2.05 26.33
C CYS A 230 15.27 0.82 26.52
N GLY A 231 14.26 0.86 27.39
CA GLY A 231 13.40 -0.26 27.71
C GLY A 231 12.67 -0.87 26.49
N GLN A 232 12.43 -0.07 25.44
CA GLN A 232 11.87 -0.56 24.17
C GLN A 232 12.82 -1.55 23.46
N PHE A 233 14.14 -1.33 23.51
CA PHE A 233 15.14 -2.22 22.89
C PHE A 233 15.20 -3.56 23.62
N PHE A 234 15.23 -3.53 24.95
CA PHE A 234 15.26 -4.76 25.76
C PHE A 234 13.99 -5.59 25.57
N ARG A 235 12.81 -4.95 25.54
CA ARG A 235 11.55 -5.64 25.26
C ARG A 235 11.53 -6.21 23.84
N GLY A 236 12.02 -5.47 22.85
CA GLY A 236 12.21 -5.93 21.49
C GLY A 236 13.14 -7.13 21.42
N ALA A 237 14.35 -7.02 21.99
CA ALA A 237 15.34 -8.08 21.99
C ALA A 237 14.83 -9.37 22.65
N LEU A 238 14.14 -9.24 23.80
CA LEU A 238 13.58 -10.41 24.51
C LEU A 238 12.51 -11.10 23.67
N ARG A 239 11.63 -10.35 23.02
CA ARG A 239 10.62 -10.87 22.10
C ARG A 239 11.28 -11.58 20.93
N ASP A 240 12.26 -10.94 20.28
CA ASP A 240 12.93 -11.44 19.08
C ASP A 240 13.75 -12.71 19.38
N LEU A 241 14.42 -12.77 20.52
CA LEU A 241 15.08 -14.00 21.00
C LEU A 241 14.08 -15.13 21.23
N ARG A 242 12.91 -14.84 21.82
CA ARG A 242 11.84 -15.83 22.02
C ARG A 242 11.29 -16.37 20.69
N THR A 243 11.21 -15.54 19.67
CA THR A 243 10.74 -15.93 18.31
C THR A 243 11.87 -16.48 17.44
N ARG A 244 13.12 -16.60 17.97
CA ARG A 244 14.33 -17.04 17.24
C ARG A 244 14.67 -16.19 16.02
N HIS A 245 14.31 -14.93 16.05
CA HIS A 245 14.70 -13.94 15.04
C HIS A 245 15.75 -13.01 15.62
N LEU A 246 16.87 -12.89 14.93
CA LEU A 246 17.90 -11.93 15.32
C LEU A 246 17.59 -10.59 14.65
N THR A 247 17.32 -9.58 15.47
CA THR A 247 17.15 -8.20 15.02
C THR A 247 18.20 -7.28 15.65
N MET A 248 18.25 -6.06 15.17
CA MET A 248 19.15 -5.04 15.75
C MET A 248 18.90 -4.78 17.23
N ASP A 249 17.68 -5.03 17.74
CA ASP A 249 17.36 -4.82 19.15
C ASP A 249 18.16 -5.77 20.05
N VAL A 250 18.53 -6.95 19.54
CA VAL A 250 19.38 -7.91 20.26
C VAL A 250 20.80 -7.39 20.42
N SER A 251 21.45 -6.94 19.34
CA SER A 251 22.84 -6.40 19.42
C SER A 251 22.91 -5.12 20.25
N VAL A 252 21.92 -4.23 20.07
CA VAL A 252 21.83 -2.98 20.85
C VAL A 252 21.61 -3.26 22.34
N SER A 253 20.70 -4.18 22.68
CA SER A 253 20.43 -4.55 24.08
C SER A 253 21.64 -5.22 24.72
N LEU A 254 22.36 -6.04 23.97
CA LEU A 254 23.60 -6.66 24.44
C LEU A 254 24.68 -5.60 24.70
N ALA A 255 24.84 -4.62 23.80
CA ALA A 255 25.78 -3.53 23.95
C ALA A 255 25.47 -2.63 25.17
N ILE A 256 24.22 -2.14 25.26
CA ILE A 256 23.80 -1.26 26.37
C ILE A 256 23.84 -2.03 27.70
N GLY A 257 23.29 -3.24 27.72
CA GLY A 257 23.24 -4.08 28.93
C GLY A 257 24.63 -4.47 29.40
N GLY A 258 25.50 -4.88 28.50
CA GLY A 258 26.90 -5.23 28.79
C GLY A 258 27.67 -4.06 29.37
N ALA A 259 27.58 -2.87 28.74
CA ALA A 259 28.25 -1.67 29.23
C ALA A 259 27.69 -1.21 30.60
N TYR A 260 26.39 -1.33 30.81
CA TYR A 260 25.79 -1.00 32.10
C TYR A 260 26.23 -1.94 33.21
N VAL A 261 26.26 -3.27 32.96
CA VAL A 261 26.72 -4.28 33.92
C VAL A 261 28.20 -4.08 34.23
N ALA A 262 29.05 -3.81 33.23
CA ALA A 262 30.47 -3.49 33.42
C ALA A 262 30.65 -2.23 34.26
N GLY A 263 29.85 -1.19 34.04
CA GLY A 263 29.83 0.02 34.85
C GLY A 263 29.40 -0.23 36.30
N ILE A 264 28.43 -1.08 36.56
CA ILE A 264 28.06 -1.53 37.93
C ILE A 264 29.22 -2.21 38.61
N TRP A 265 29.86 -3.15 37.90
CA TRP A 265 31.02 -3.87 38.43
C TRP A 265 32.17 -2.93 38.83
N SER A 266 32.50 -1.98 37.93
CA SER A 266 33.51 -0.96 38.20
C SER A 266 33.16 -0.06 39.40
N THR A 267 31.87 0.27 39.55
CA THR A 267 31.37 1.09 40.68
C THR A 267 31.48 0.35 42.01
N ILE A 268 31.14 -0.95 42.06
CA ILE A 268 31.21 -1.76 43.28
C ILE A 268 32.66 -2.04 43.69
N THR A 269 33.49 -2.41 42.73
CA THR A 269 34.90 -2.74 42.99
C THR A 269 35.78 -1.51 43.25
N GLY A 270 35.33 -0.33 42.81
CA GLY A 270 36.11 0.91 42.87
C GLY A 270 37.30 0.92 41.91
N GLN A 271 37.39 -0.05 40.99
CA GLN A 271 38.49 -0.22 40.04
C GLN A 271 37.98 -0.26 38.60
N GLY A 272 38.78 0.17 37.64
CA GLY A 272 38.47 0.17 36.22
C GLY A 272 37.69 1.40 35.76
N GLU A 273 37.40 1.44 34.44
CA GLU A 273 36.71 2.55 33.77
C GLU A 273 35.19 2.52 33.98
N LEU A 274 34.59 3.71 33.97
CA LEU A 274 33.15 3.90 33.99
C LEU A 274 32.67 3.95 32.55
N TYR A 275 31.67 3.13 32.22
CA TYR A 275 31.10 3.05 30.87
C TYR A 275 29.76 3.79 30.76
N PHE A 276 29.37 4.56 31.80
CA PHE A 276 28.06 5.20 31.88
C PHE A 276 27.90 6.34 30.90
N ASP A 277 28.94 7.09 30.61
CA ASP A 277 28.99 8.12 29.57
C ASP A 277 28.73 7.54 28.18
N ALA A 278 29.38 6.41 27.86
CA ALA A 278 29.19 5.69 26.61
C ALA A 278 27.73 5.14 26.47
N VAL A 279 27.20 4.56 27.56
CA VAL A 279 25.79 4.08 27.58
C VAL A 279 24.81 5.22 27.31
N GLY A 280 25.00 6.36 28.00
CA GLY A 280 24.12 7.52 27.82
C GLY A 280 24.22 8.12 26.42
N MET A 281 25.44 8.32 25.91
CA MET A 281 25.68 8.81 24.55
C MET A 281 25.09 7.87 23.49
N PHE A 282 25.32 6.59 23.62
CA PHE A 282 24.82 5.59 22.71
C PHE A 282 23.29 5.55 22.72
N ALA A 283 22.68 5.55 23.90
CA ALA A 283 21.22 5.62 24.04
C ALA A 283 20.65 6.87 23.36
N LEU A 284 21.28 8.03 23.56
CA LEU A 284 20.84 9.31 22.98
C LEU A 284 20.89 9.27 21.45
N PHE A 285 22.04 8.87 20.86
CA PHE A 285 22.19 8.82 19.39
C PHE A 285 21.29 7.78 18.76
N LEU A 286 21.06 6.65 19.40
CA LEU A 286 20.15 5.62 18.92
C LEU A 286 18.69 6.07 18.93
N LEU A 287 18.26 6.70 20.01
CA LEU A 287 16.92 7.27 20.13
C LEU A 287 16.70 8.42 19.12
N ALA A 288 17.71 9.30 18.96
CA ALA A 288 17.67 10.38 17.99
C ALA A 288 17.62 9.83 16.54
N GLY A 289 18.47 8.87 16.22
CA GLY A 289 18.47 8.20 14.91
C GLY A 289 17.12 7.57 14.59
N ARG A 290 16.54 6.80 15.53
CA ARG A 290 15.20 6.22 15.37
C ARG A 290 14.09 7.26 15.23
N TYR A 291 14.16 8.34 15.96
CA TYR A 291 13.20 9.44 15.84
C TYR A 291 13.26 10.09 14.46
N LEU A 292 14.48 10.42 13.98
CA LEU A 292 14.67 11.01 12.65
C LEU A 292 14.24 10.07 11.53
N GLU A 293 14.56 8.78 11.64
CA GLU A 293 14.15 7.74 10.74
C GLU A 293 12.61 7.63 10.65
N ARG A 294 11.94 7.55 11.81
CA ARG A 294 10.46 7.52 11.89
C ARG A 294 9.87 8.74 11.21
N ARG A 295 10.35 9.93 11.52
CA ARG A 295 9.86 11.18 10.96
C ARG A 295 10.06 11.28 9.44
N ALA A 296 11.18 10.74 8.95
CA ALA A 296 11.43 10.67 7.51
C ALA A 296 10.48 9.70 6.80
N ARG A 297 10.20 8.53 7.38
CA ARG A 297 9.19 7.58 6.88
C ARG A 297 7.79 8.21 6.86
N GLU A 298 7.38 8.89 7.92
CA GLU A 298 6.08 9.56 8.00
C GLU A 298 5.90 10.59 6.88
N ARG A 299 6.94 11.40 6.59
CA ARG A 299 6.90 12.35 5.48
C ARG A 299 6.75 11.67 4.12
N THR A 300 7.34 10.50 3.95
CA THR A 300 7.23 9.72 2.73
C THR A 300 5.83 9.09 2.59
N ALA A 301 5.23 8.65 3.69
CA ALA A 301 3.89 8.07 3.73
C ALA A 301 2.75 9.12 3.71
N ALA A 302 3.02 10.37 4.12
CA ALA A 302 2.01 11.42 4.25
C ALA A 302 1.28 11.77 2.94
N SER A 303 1.92 11.58 1.79
CA SER A 303 1.28 11.80 0.48
C SER A 303 0.08 10.89 0.22
N THR A 304 0.06 9.71 0.83
CA THR A 304 -1.05 8.75 0.71
C THR A 304 -2.15 9.02 1.73
N ALA A 305 -1.79 9.49 2.93
CA ALA A 305 -2.76 9.82 3.98
C ALA A 305 -3.62 11.06 3.64
N GLN A 306 -3.16 11.92 2.74
CA GLN A 306 -3.92 13.09 2.30
C GLN A 306 -5.22 12.75 1.59
N LEU A 307 -5.31 11.61 0.89
CA LEU A 307 -6.52 11.19 0.18
C LEU A 307 -7.69 10.88 1.11
N VAL A 308 -7.40 10.36 2.29
CA VAL A 308 -8.43 9.98 3.26
C VAL A 308 -9.10 11.20 3.88
N ASN A 309 -8.41 12.35 3.92
CA ASN A 309 -8.89 13.61 4.52
C ASN A 309 -9.46 14.58 3.48
N LEU A 310 -9.80 14.13 2.28
CA LEU A 310 -10.35 15.01 1.22
C LEU A 310 -11.80 15.39 1.46
N LEU A 311 -12.58 14.57 2.15
CA LEU A 311 -14.00 14.83 2.36
C LEU A 311 -14.21 15.94 3.42
N PRO A 312 -15.19 16.82 3.21
CA PRO A 312 -15.50 17.89 4.15
C PRO A 312 -16.18 17.32 5.42
N ALA A 313 -15.94 17.93 6.58
CA ALA A 313 -16.57 17.51 7.82
C ALA A 313 -18.10 17.77 7.85
N SER A 314 -18.60 18.73 7.06
CA SER A 314 -20.03 19.10 6.97
C SER A 314 -20.39 19.49 5.55
N CYS A 315 -21.66 19.32 5.19
CA CYS A 315 -22.22 19.69 3.89
C CYS A 315 -23.55 20.44 4.05
N LEU A 316 -24.03 21.02 2.95
CA LEU A 316 -25.29 21.77 2.92
C LEU A 316 -26.35 20.91 2.23
N ARG A 317 -27.20 20.23 3.01
CA ARG A 317 -28.31 19.41 2.51
C ARG A 317 -29.47 20.33 2.17
N LEU A 318 -30.12 20.09 1.03
CA LEU A 318 -31.35 20.78 0.61
C LEU A 318 -32.57 19.96 0.99
N ASP A 319 -33.56 20.60 1.59
CA ASP A 319 -34.85 20.01 1.84
C ASP A 319 -35.76 20.02 0.58
N ALA A 320 -37.00 19.54 0.69
CA ALA A 320 -37.99 19.55 -0.39
C ALA A 320 -38.38 20.99 -0.84
N ALA A 321 -38.16 21.98 0.00
CA ALA A 321 -38.42 23.40 -0.26
C ALA A 321 -37.15 24.14 -0.77
N ASN A 322 -36.05 23.42 -1.08
CA ASN A 322 -34.75 23.95 -1.46
C ASN A 322 -34.09 24.85 -0.37
N GLN A 323 -34.50 24.69 0.87
CA GLN A 323 -33.82 25.36 1.99
C GLN A 323 -32.59 24.52 2.42
N GLY A 324 -31.45 25.20 2.57
CA GLY A 324 -30.19 24.54 2.92
C GLY A 324 -30.02 24.41 4.43
N GLU A 325 -29.85 23.18 4.90
CA GLU A 325 -29.47 22.84 6.28
C GLU A 325 -28.01 22.33 6.30
N ARG A 326 -27.20 22.89 7.19
CA ARG A 326 -25.82 22.38 7.38
C ARG A 326 -25.83 21.16 8.28
N ILE A 327 -25.43 20.02 7.77
CA ILE A 327 -25.35 18.75 8.49
C ILE A 327 -23.91 18.20 8.50
N LEU A 328 -23.63 17.28 9.41
CA LEU A 328 -22.38 16.53 9.40
C LEU A 328 -22.39 15.54 8.24
N LEU A 329 -21.21 15.24 7.68
CA LEU A 329 -21.10 14.25 6.60
C LEU A 329 -21.61 12.86 7.03
N SER A 330 -21.48 12.50 8.31
CA SER A 330 -21.99 11.24 8.87
C SER A 330 -23.52 11.13 8.91
N GLU A 331 -24.24 12.25 8.74
CA GLU A 331 -25.71 12.28 8.73
C GLU A 331 -26.29 12.21 7.30
N LEU A 332 -25.42 12.37 6.29
CA LEU A 332 -25.79 12.34 4.88
C LEU A 332 -26.23 10.93 4.45
N ARG A 333 -27.24 10.83 3.61
CA ARG A 333 -27.81 9.58 3.11
C ARG A 333 -27.87 9.56 1.58
N VAL A 334 -27.86 8.36 1.01
CA VAL A 334 -28.10 8.17 -0.42
C VAL A 334 -29.50 8.70 -0.79
N GLY A 335 -29.59 9.45 -1.87
CA GLY A 335 -30.79 10.16 -2.30
C GLY A 335 -30.96 11.57 -1.73
N ASP A 336 -30.13 12.00 -0.76
CA ASP A 336 -30.12 13.37 -0.30
C ASP A 336 -29.63 14.33 -1.40
N ARG A 337 -30.15 15.55 -1.38
CA ARG A 337 -29.74 16.63 -2.29
C ARG A 337 -28.80 17.57 -1.57
N VAL A 338 -27.63 17.81 -2.15
CA VAL A 338 -26.58 18.63 -1.53
C VAL A 338 -26.23 19.80 -2.43
N LEU A 339 -26.18 21.00 -1.87
CA LEU A 339 -25.67 22.18 -2.56
C LEU A 339 -24.16 22.31 -2.30
N VAL A 340 -23.39 22.33 -3.39
CA VAL A 340 -21.93 22.48 -3.36
C VAL A 340 -21.56 23.82 -3.99
N PRO A 341 -21.22 24.85 -3.19
CA PRO A 341 -20.81 26.16 -3.70
C PRO A 341 -19.43 26.08 -4.38
N PRO A 342 -19.08 27.08 -5.21
CA PRO A 342 -17.74 27.23 -5.75
C PRO A 342 -16.67 27.25 -4.66
N GLY A 343 -15.53 26.58 -4.90
CA GLY A 343 -14.46 26.43 -3.93
C GLY A 343 -14.71 25.40 -2.82
N ALA A 344 -15.86 24.72 -2.83
CA ALA A 344 -16.16 23.64 -1.89
C ALA A 344 -15.84 22.26 -2.48
N VAL A 345 -15.50 21.34 -1.58
CA VAL A 345 -15.26 19.92 -1.93
C VAL A 345 -16.60 19.19 -1.99
N LEU A 346 -16.78 18.34 -2.99
CA LEU A 346 -17.94 17.48 -3.13
C LEU A 346 -17.96 16.46 -1.97
N PRO A 347 -19.07 16.39 -1.20
CA PRO A 347 -19.12 15.54 -0.01
C PRO A 347 -19.34 14.06 -0.31
N ALA A 348 -19.85 13.72 -1.49
CA ALA A 348 -20.21 12.35 -1.87
C ALA A 348 -20.14 12.16 -3.38
N ASP A 349 -20.16 10.91 -3.81
CA ASP A 349 -20.39 10.58 -5.21
C ASP A 349 -21.88 10.80 -5.54
N GLY A 350 -22.16 11.29 -6.73
CA GLY A 350 -23.56 11.56 -7.11
C GLY A 350 -23.71 12.02 -8.55
N VAL A 351 -24.92 12.52 -8.85
CA VAL A 351 -25.27 13.07 -10.14
C VAL A 351 -25.72 14.52 -9.97
N ILE A 352 -25.27 15.39 -10.84
CA ILE A 352 -25.67 16.80 -10.84
C ILE A 352 -27.14 16.89 -11.29
N LEU A 353 -27.99 17.42 -10.42
CA LEU A 353 -29.40 17.70 -10.76
C LEU A 353 -29.57 19.07 -11.40
N ASP A 354 -28.83 20.06 -10.92
CA ASP A 354 -28.92 21.45 -11.38
C ASP A 354 -27.56 22.16 -11.23
N GLY A 355 -27.31 23.09 -12.12
CA GLY A 355 -26.08 23.86 -12.14
C GLY A 355 -25.11 23.41 -13.24
N GLN A 356 -24.14 24.30 -13.49
CA GLN A 356 -23.02 24.07 -14.42
C GLN A 356 -21.74 24.63 -13.78
N SER A 357 -20.68 23.82 -13.78
CA SER A 357 -19.39 24.22 -13.22
C SER A 357 -18.26 23.41 -13.83
N SER A 358 -17.01 23.81 -13.50
CA SER A 358 -15.82 22.97 -13.71
C SER A 358 -15.45 22.28 -12.39
N VAL A 359 -15.11 21.00 -12.46
CA VAL A 359 -14.71 20.18 -11.29
C VAL A 359 -13.26 19.80 -11.41
N ASP A 360 -12.46 20.13 -10.39
CA ASP A 360 -11.04 19.75 -10.28
C ASP A 360 -10.93 18.37 -9.62
N GLU A 361 -10.52 17.39 -10.41
CA GLU A 361 -10.32 16.01 -10.00
C GLU A 361 -8.83 15.67 -9.77
N SER A 362 -7.93 16.69 -9.74
CA SER A 362 -6.48 16.52 -9.74
C SER A 362 -5.93 15.68 -8.59
N LEU A 363 -6.57 15.74 -7.43
CA LEU A 363 -6.20 14.97 -6.24
C LEU A 363 -6.50 13.48 -6.39
N LEU A 364 -7.48 13.11 -7.21
CA LEU A 364 -7.86 11.71 -7.46
C LEU A 364 -7.21 11.15 -8.71
N THR A 365 -7.24 11.92 -9.81
CA THR A 365 -6.81 11.46 -11.14
C THR A 365 -5.41 11.93 -11.52
N GLY A 366 -4.88 12.97 -10.86
CA GLY A 366 -3.63 13.63 -11.23
C GLY A 366 -3.78 14.60 -12.41
N GLU A 367 -4.97 14.84 -12.92
CA GLU A 367 -5.24 15.78 -14.03
C GLU A 367 -5.42 17.21 -13.51
N TYR A 368 -4.56 18.14 -13.91
CA TYR A 368 -4.54 19.51 -13.41
C TYR A 368 -5.60 20.44 -13.99
N LEU A 369 -6.26 20.02 -15.08
CA LEU A 369 -7.27 20.86 -15.72
C LEU A 369 -8.66 20.49 -15.20
N PRO A 370 -9.44 21.44 -14.66
CA PRO A 370 -10.81 21.19 -14.26
C PRO A 370 -11.67 20.76 -15.46
N HIS A 371 -12.53 19.79 -15.24
CA HIS A 371 -13.44 19.29 -16.28
C HIS A 371 -14.81 19.96 -16.18
N PRO A 372 -15.38 20.47 -17.29
CA PRO A 372 -16.72 21.02 -17.28
C PRO A 372 -17.73 19.93 -16.97
N ARG A 373 -18.69 20.25 -16.09
CA ARG A 373 -19.77 19.38 -15.64
C ARG A 373 -21.09 20.13 -15.66
N GLN A 374 -22.13 19.46 -16.04
CA GLN A 374 -23.50 19.99 -16.16
C GLN A 374 -24.53 19.03 -15.60
N ALA A 375 -25.80 19.45 -15.56
CA ALA A 375 -26.89 18.60 -15.09
C ALA A 375 -26.94 17.26 -15.86
N GLY A 376 -27.03 16.16 -15.12
CA GLY A 376 -26.99 14.78 -15.63
C GLY A 376 -25.57 14.16 -15.58
N ASP A 377 -24.51 14.92 -15.34
CA ASP A 377 -23.17 14.37 -15.24
C ASP A 377 -22.90 13.80 -13.84
N ALA A 378 -22.16 12.69 -13.81
CA ALA A 378 -21.69 12.09 -12.56
C ALA A 378 -20.50 12.87 -11.99
N VAL A 379 -20.45 12.98 -10.67
CA VAL A 379 -19.36 13.62 -9.91
C VAL A 379 -18.87 12.71 -8.78
N THR A 380 -17.62 12.89 -8.38
CA THR A 380 -16.96 12.05 -7.37
C THR A 380 -16.70 12.85 -6.09
N GLY A 381 -17.02 12.27 -4.94
CA GLY A 381 -16.72 12.83 -3.64
C GLY A 381 -15.21 13.05 -3.44
N GLY A 382 -14.83 14.16 -2.78
CA GLY A 382 -13.44 14.56 -2.59
C GLY A 382 -12.86 15.41 -3.71
N THR A 383 -13.58 15.66 -4.81
CA THR A 383 -13.21 16.59 -5.88
C THR A 383 -13.64 18.02 -5.56
N LEU A 384 -13.00 19.01 -6.15
CA LEU A 384 -13.24 20.41 -5.86
C LEU A 384 -14.14 21.05 -6.92
N ASN A 385 -15.26 21.64 -6.50
CA ASN A 385 -16.10 22.46 -7.37
C ASN A 385 -15.46 23.85 -7.59
N VAL A 386 -15.26 24.30 -8.83
CA VAL A 386 -14.44 25.50 -9.12
C VAL A 386 -15.28 26.75 -9.39
N GLU A 387 -16.23 26.71 -10.33
CA GLU A 387 -16.80 27.93 -10.92
C GLU A 387 -18.24 28.27 -10.45
N GLY A 388 -19.18 27.35 -10.66
CA GLY A 388 -20.59 27.55 -10.36
C GLY A 388 -21.13 26.70 -9.23
N PRO A 389 -22.24 27.06 -8.57
CA PRO A 389 -22.88 26.19 -7.59
C PRO A 389 -23.47 24.96 -8.28
N LEU A 390 -23.33 23.80 -7.64
CA LEU A 390 -23.89 22.53 -8.12
C LEU A 390 -24.85 21.97 -7.08
N THR A 391 -26.03 21.52 -7.56
CA THR A 391 -26.94 20.70 -6.77
C THR A 391 -26.73 19.25 -7.16
N VAL A 392 -26.26 18.43 -6.22
CA VAL A 392 -25.90 17.02 -6.46
C VAL A 392 -26.83 16.12 -5.67
N GLU A 393 -27.38 15.09 -6.31
CA GLU A 393 -28.05 13.98 -5.66
C GLU A 393 -27.02 12.93 -5.27
N VAL A 394 -27.02 12.55 -4.01
CA VAL A 394 -26.06 11.60 -3.44
C VAL A 394 -26.35 10.19 -3.93
N GLY A 395 -25.40 9.60 -4.64
CA GLY A 395 -25.51 8.25 -5.18
C GLY A 395 -24.79 7.19 -4.35
N ALA A 396 -23.61 7.53 -3.79
CA ALA A 396 -22.83 6.62 -2.96
C ALA A 396 -22.09 7.37 -1.84
N LEU A 397 -21.96 6.72 -0.68
CA LEU A 397 -21.36 7.25 0.54
C LEU A 397 -20.45 6.21 1.22
N GLY A 398 -19.55 6.70 2.06
CA GLY A 398 -18.72 5.84 2.89
C GLY A 398 -17.90 4.83 2.08
N ASP A 399 -18.02 3.56 2.43
CA ASP A 399 -17.24 2.48 1.79
C ASP A 399 -17.61 2.19 0.34
N ASP A 400 -18.80 2.57 -0.09
CA ASP A 400 -19.27 2.38 -1.48
C ASP A 400 -18.82 3.50 -2.41
N SER A 401 -18.20 4.57 -1.87
CA SER A 401 -17.70 5.68 -2.67
C SER A 401 -16.46 5.29 -3.50
N ARG A 402 -16.27 5.96 -4.65
CA ARG A 402 -15.07 5.82 -5.49
C ARG A 402 -13.80 6.16 -4.74
N LEU A 403 -13.84 7.20 -3.90
CA LEU A 403 -12.69 7.57 -3.07
C LEU A 403 -12.28 6.43 -2.13
N SER A 404 -13.23 5.79 -1.45
CA SER A 404 -12.97 4.65 -0.58
C SER A 404 -12.43 3.44 -1.35
N ALA A 405 -12.91 3.19 -2.57
CA ALA A 405 -12.37 2.15 -3.45
C ALA A 405 -10.90 2.42 -3.81
N ILE A 406 -10.54 3.66 -4.15
CA ILE A 406 -9.16 4.07 -4.45
C ILE A 406 -8.27 3.90 -3.21
N VAL A 407 -8.74 4.33 -2.03
CA VAL A 407 -7.99 4.18 -0.77
C VAL A 407 -7.72 2.71 -0.45
N ARG A 408 -8.70 1.83 -0.60
CA ARG A 408 -8.53 0.37 -0.39
C ARG A 408 -7.51 -0.25 -1.33
N LEU A 409 -7.56 0.08 -2.63
CA LEU A 409 -6.56 -0.40 -3.59
C LEU A 409 -5.15 0.04 -3.21
N LEU A 410 -5.00 1.27 -2.74
CA LEU A 410 -3.73 1.82 -2.24
C LEU A 410 -3.23 1.10 -0.98
N GLU A 411 -4.13 0.78 -0.07
CA GLU A 411 -3.81 0.04 1.16
C GLU A 411 -3.36 -1.38 0.86
N ARG A 412 -4.02 -2.09 -0.05
CA ARG A 412 -3.61 -3.41 -0.53
C ARG A 412 -2.21 -3.36 -1.14
N ALA A 413 -1.95 -2.38 -2.03
CA ALA A 413 -0.64 -2.20 -2.66
C ALA A 413 0.49 -2.00 -1.67
N GLN A 414 0.22 -1.24 -0.61
CA GLN A 414 1.22 -0.95 0.42
C GLN A 414 1.44 -2.12 1.38
N ALA A 415 0.49 -3.06 1.47
CA ALA A 415 0.63 -4.26 2.29
C ALA A 415 1.55 -5.32 1.65
N ASP A 416 1.67 -5.35 0.32
CA ASP A 416 2.51 -6.30 -0.40
C ASP A 416 3.99 -6.00 -0.21
N LYS A 417 4.76 -7.02 0.19
CA LYS A 417 6.22 -6.94 0.28
C LYS A 417 6.85 -7.39 -1.03
N PRO A 418 7.59 -6.53 -1.72
CA PRO A 418 8.36 -6.93 -2.90
C PRO A 418 9.43 -7.97 -2.56
N ARG A 419 9.76 -8.83 -3.51
CA ARG A 419 10.77 -9.89 -3.34
C ARG A 419 12.14 -9.37 -2.90
N LEU A 420 12.55 -8.21 -3.41
CA LEU A 420 13.79 -7.55 -3.01
C LEU A 420 13.80 -7.17 -1.53
N ALA A 421 12.66 -6.75 -0.97
CA ALA A 421 12.58 -6.43 0.46
C ALA A 421 12.71 -7.70 1.32
N GLU A 422 12.07 -8.80 0.93
CA GLU A 422 12.20 -10.08 1.62
C GLU A 422 13.63 -10.62 1.59
N LEU A 423 14.32 -10.49 0.45
CA LEU A 423 15.72 -10.87 0.33
C LEU A 423 16.62 -10.01 1.21
N ALA A 424 16.39 -8.68 1.25
CA ALA A 424 17.13 -7.78 2.10
C ALA A 424 16.97 -8.13 3.59
N ASP A 425 15.75 -8.49 4.03
CA ASP A 425 15.48 -8.92 5.40
C ASP A 425 16.24 -10.22 5.75
N LYS A 426 16.25 -11.21 4.85
CA LYS A 426 17.01 -12.46 5.03
C LYS A 426 18.52 -12.21 5.12
N VAL A 427 19.04 -11.37 4.23
CA VAL A 427 20.47 -10.99 4.24
C VAL A 427 20.82 -10.27 5.54
N ALA A 428 19.97 -9.37 6.02
CA ALA A 428 20.19 -8.65 7.29
C ALA A 428 20.24 -9.60 8.50
N GLN A 429 19.42 -10.66 8.54
CA GLN A 429 19.45 -11.67 9.61
C GLN A 429 20.77 -12.46 9.62
N TRP A 430 21.21 -12.94 8.46
CA TRP A 430 22.48 -13.65 8.34
C TRP A 430 23.67 -12.75 8.67
N PHE A 431 23.64 -11.50 8.21
CA PHE A 431 24.66 -10.50 8.52
C PHE A 431 24.79 -10.30 10.03
N LEU A 432 23.68 -10.16 10.75
CA LEU A 432 23.70 -9.97 12.20
C LEU A 432 24.27 -11.20 12.93
N LEU A 433 23.95 -12.41 12.50
CA LEU A 433 24.54 -13.63 13.06
C LEU A 433 26.06 -13.64 12.87
N ILE A 434 26.54 -13.32 11.67
CA ILE A 434 27.97 -13.23 11.37
C ILE A 434 28.64 -12.19 12.26
N VAL A 435 28.04 -11.03 12.42
CA VAL A 435 28.56 -9.96 13.27
C VAL A 435 28.68 -10.41 14.72
N LEU A 436 27.68 -11.09 15.27
CA LEU A 436 27.75 -11.60 16.65
C LEU A 436 28.88 -12.63 16.82
N LEU A 437 29.08 -13.50 15.84
CA LEU A 437 30.20 -14.46 15.85
C LEU A 437 31.56 -13.77 15.76
N VAL A 438 31.69 -12.77 14.87
CA VAL A 438 32.90 -11.96 14.74
C VAL A 438 33.15 -11.17 16.02
N ALA A 439 32.12 -10.58 16.64
CA ALA A 439 32.24 -9.87 17.90
C ALA A 439 32.74 -10.78 19.04
N ALA A 440 32.21 -12.01 19.10
CA ALA A 440 32.70 -13.00 20.08
C ALA A 440 34.17 -13.41 19.82
N ALA A 441 34.52 -13.66 18.55
CA ALA A 441 35.91 -14.04 18.20
C ALA A 441 36.89 -12.89 18.44
N VAL A 442 36.57 -11.68 18.03
CA VAL A 442 37.41 -10.48 18.27
C VAL A 442 37.50 -10.19 19.74
N GLY A 443 36.43 -10.33 20.51
CA GLY A 443 36.43 -10.18 21.95
C GLY A 443 37.37 -11.20 22.63
N ALA A 444 37.34 -12.47 22.21
CA ALA A 444 38.24 -13.51 22.73
C ALA A 444 39.72 -13.22 22.39
N LEU A 445 40.02 -12.72 21.19
CA LEU A 445 41.36 -12.33 20.79
C LEU A 445 41.86 -11.14 21.59
N TRP A 446 41.09 -10.08 21.68
CA TRP A 446 41.48 -8.89 22.46
C TRP A 446 41.57 -9.18 23.95
N TRP A 447 40.78 -10.12 24.49
CA TRP A 447 40.88 -10.54 25.89
C TRP A 447 42.25 -11.07 26.26
N GLN A 448 42.97 -11.69 25.30
CA GLN A 448 44.34 -12.18 25.52
C GLN A 448 45.38 -11.06 25.44
N VAL A 449 45.04 -9.95 24.75
CA VAL A 449 45.98 -8.83 24.52
C VAL A 449 45.77 -7.73 25.57
N ASP A 450 44.53 -7.27 25.71
CA ASP A 450 44.18 -6.19 26.64
C ASP A 450 42.68 -6.33 27.03
N HIS A 451 42.44 -6.71 28.28
CA HIS A 451 41.09 -6.98 28.80
C HIS A 451 40.21 -5.72 28.79
N GLN A 452 40.76 -4.53 29.02
CA GLN A 452 40.00 -3.28 29.04
C GLN A 452 39.60 -2.89 27.62
N ARG A 453 40.51 -2.97 26.67
CA ARG A 453 40.22 -2.73 25.25
C ARG A 453 39.29 -3.75 24.63
N ALA A 454 39.34 -5.02 25.04
CA ALA A 454 38.47 -6.08 24.54
C ALA A 454 37.01 -5.68 24.64
N PHE A 455 36.57 -5.12 25.75
CA PHE A 455 35.22 -4.69 25.98
C PHE A 455 34.82 -3.52 25.07
N TRP A 456 35.68 -2.50 24.95
CA TRP A 456 35.44 -1.34 24.08
C TRP A 456 35.36 -1.73 22.60
N VAL A 457 36.20 -2.64 22.15
CA VAL A 457 36.21 -3.13 20.77
C VAL A 457 34.96 -3.90 20.45
N VAL A 458 34.51 -4.82 21.32
CA VAL A 458 33.26 -5.57 21.16
C VAL A 458 32.06 -4.62 21.15
N LEU A 459 32.02 -3.64 22.05
CA LEU A 459 30.98 -2.65 22.13
C LEU A 459 30.92 -1.82 20.84
N SER A 460 32.04 -1.33 20.34
CA SER A 460 32.15 -0.58 19.10
C SER A 460 31.67 -1.40 17.92
N LEU A 461 32.03 -2.68 17.85
CA LEU A 461 31.67 -3.57 16.78
C LEU A 461 30.17 -3.87 16.78
N LEU A 462 29.56 -4.14 17.93
CA LEU A 462 28.11 -4.36 18.06
C LEU A 462 27.30 -3.12 17.67
N VAL A 463 27.80 -1.93 18.01
CA VAL A 463 27.16 -0.65 17.68
C VAL A 463 27.31 -0.31 16.20
N ALA A 464 28.51 -0.44 15.64
CA ALA A 464 28.83 -0.05 14.26
C ALA A 464 28.09 -0.86 13.20
N THR A 465 27.75 -2.10 13.52
CA THR A 465 27.26 -3.09 12.56
C THR A 465 25.74 -3.27 12.54
N CYS A 466 24.99 -2.26 12.98
CA CYS A 466 23.53 -2.28 12.81
C CYS A 466 23.16 -2.27 11.31
N PRO A 467 22.43 -3.25 10.80
CA PRO A 467 22.00 -3.27 9.40
C PRO A 467 20.83 -2.31 9.10
N CYS A 468 20.71 -1.20 9.86
CA CYS A 468 19.58 -0.26 9.78
C CYS A 468 19.43 0.35 8.38
N ALA A 469 20.56 0.78 7.78
CA ALA A 469 20.58 1.34 6.43
C ALA A 469 20.17 0.30 5.38
N LEU A 470 20.54 -0.97 5.55
CA LEU A 470 20.21 -2.06 4.65
C LEU A 470 18.72 -2.38 4.66
N SER A 471 18.11 -2.47 5.84
CA SER A 471 16.68 -2.78 6.00
C SER A 471 15.77 -1.63 5.55
N LEU A 472 16.28 -0.39 5.49
CA LEU A 472 15.54 0.80 5.07
C LEU A 472 15.62 1.08 3.57
N ALA A 473 16.66 0.59 2.89
CA ALA A 473 16.97 0.92 1.51
C ALA A 473 15.81 0.68 0.55
N THR A 474 15.16 -0.48 0.63
CA THR A 474 14.07 -0.87 -0.27
C THR A 474 12.73 -0.26 0.13
N PRO A 475 12.23 -0.37 1.39
CA PRO A 475 10.91 0.14 1.75
C PRO A 475 10.74 1.63 1.53
N THR A 476 11.74 2.43 1.88
CA THR A 476 11.67 3.89 1.73
C THR A 476 11.63 4.32 0.26
N ALA A 477 12.41 3.67 -0.60
CA ALA A 477 12.42 3.96 -2.03
C ALA A 477 11.10 3.58 -2.70
N LEU A 478 10.52 2.43 -2.33
CA LEU A 478 9.24 1.98 -2.86
C LEU A 478 8.10 2.89 -2.43
N THR A 479 8.01 3.24 -1.15
CA THR A 479 6.97 4.16 -0.65
C THR A 479 7.06 5.52 -1.33
N ALA A 480 8.27 6.08 -1.51
CA ALA A 480 8.48 7.34 -2.21
C ALA A 480 8.03 7.26 -3.68
N SER A 481 8.34 6.15 -4.35
CA SER A 481 7.98 5.93 -5.76
C SER A 481 6.48 5.70 -5.94
N THR A 482 5.85 4.90 -5.10
CA THR A 482 4.40 4.66 -5.15
C THR A 482 3.62 5.96 -4.96
N GLY A 483 4.02 6.80 -3.98
CA GLY A 483 3.43 8.12 -3.80
C GLY A 483 3.63 9.06 -5.01
N SER A 484 4.75 8.93 -5.70
CA SER A 484 5.02 9.72 -6.91
C SER A 484 4.23 9.22 -8.12
N LEU A 485 4.04 7.89 -8.28
CA LEU A 485 3.20 7.31 -9.32
C LEU A 485 1.74 7.70 -9.15
N HIS A 486 1.25 7.72 -7.90
CA HIS A 486 -0.11 8.17 -7.63
C HIS A 486 -0.33 9.62 -8.09
N LYS A 487 0.61 10.53 -7.82
CA LYS A 487 0.55 11.92 -8.32
C LYS A 487 0.56 12.01 -9.86
N LEU A 488 1.07 11.00 -10.55
CA LEU A 488 1.03 10.89 -12.00
C LEU A 488 -0.27 10.23 -12.52
N GLY A 489 -1.22 9.95 -11.64
CA GLY A 489 -2.48 9.28 -11.97
C GLY A 489 -2.36 7.76 -12.18
N LEU A 490 -1.24 7.14 -11.77
CA LEU A 490 -1.08 5.68 -11.78
C LEU A 490 -1.15 5.13 -10.36
N LEU A 491 -2.24 4.45 -10.05
CA LEU A 491 -2.46 3.78 -8.77
C LEU A 491 -1.86 2.38 -8.81
N ILE A 492 -0.89 2.11 -7.95
CA ILE A 492 -0.35 0.76 -7.77
C ILE A 492 -1.28 -0.01 -6.84
N THR A 493 -1.69 -1.22 -7.21
CA THR A 493 -2.56 -2.11 -6.41
C THR A 493 -1.80 -3.29 -5.81
N ARG A 494 -0.59 -3.60 -6.34
CA ARG A 494 0.28 -4.67 -5.86
C ARG A 494 1.75 -4.23 -5.79
N GLY A 495 2.43 -4.60 -4.71
CA GLY A 495 3.78 -4.12 -4.39
C GLY A 495 4.88 -4.52 -5.38
N HIS A 496 4.69 -5.59 -6.16
CA HIS A 496 5.68 -6.10 -7.13
C HIS A 496 5.76 -5.29 -8.45
N VAL A 497 4.80 -4.38 -8.70
CA VAL A 497 4.68 -3.64 -9.97
C VAL A 497 5.97 -2.87 -10.32
N LEU A 498 6.50 -2.10 -9.36
CA LEU A 498 7.72 -1.30 -9.59
C LEU A 498 8.95 -2.17 -9.92
N GLU A 499 9.01 -3.37 -9.34
CA GLU A 499 10.06 -4.33 -9.63
C GLU A 499 9.81 -5.01 -10.99
N GLY A 500 8.59 -5.46 -11.23
CA GLY A 500 8.18 -6.15 -12.46
C GLY A 500 8.35 -5.30 -13.71
N LEU A 501 7.99 -4.01 -13.66
CA LEU A 501 8.16 -3.08 -14.79
C LEU A 501 9.61 -2.95 -15.29
N ASN A 502 10.61 -3.32 -14.48
CA ASN A 502 12.01 -3.35 -14.90
C ASN A 502 12.41 -4.62 -15.65
N HIS A 503 11.55 -5.63 -15.67
CA HIS A 503 11.81 -6.96 -16.26
C HIS A 503 10.92 -7.26 -17.46
N ILE A 504 10.00 -6.36 -17.81
CA ILE A 504 9.13 -6.49 -18.99
C ILE A 504 9.96 -6.44 -20.27
N ASP A 505 9.60 -7.29 -21.21
CA ASP A 505 10.14 -7.32 -22.56
C ASP A 505 9.04 -7.35 -23.65
N THR A 506 7.79 -7.58 -23.27
CA THR A 506 6.64 -7.68 -24.18
C THR A 506 5.46 -6.90 -23.59
N VAL A 507 4.76 -6.14 -24.43
CA VAL A 507 3.56 -5.39 -24.03
C VAL A 507 2.39 -5.80 -24.89
N ILE A 508 1.32 -6.20 -24.26
CA ILE A 508 0.03 -6.50 -24.90
C ILE A 508 -0.92 -5.34 -24.64
N PHE A 509 -1.51 -4.84 -25.70
CA PHE A 509 -2.54 -3.82 -25.64
C PHE A 509 -3.88 -4.41 -26.05
N ASP A 510 -4.94 -4.13 -25.28
CA ASP A 510 -6.28 -4.18 -25.86
C ASP A 510 -6.54 -2.95 -26.72
N LYS A 511 -7.46 -3.04 -27.69
CA LYS A 511 -7.79 -1.93 -28.60
C LYS A 511 -8.71 -0.93 -27.93
N THR A 512 -9.92 -1.41 -27.62
CA THR A 512 -11.06 -0.58 -27.25
C THR A 512 -10.94 -0.04 -25.83
N GLY A 513 -11.10 1.28 -25.65
CA GLY A 513 -10.97 1.91 -24.32
C GLY A 513 -9.52 1.99 -23.78
N THR A 514 -8.57 1.31 -24.42
CA THR A 514 -7.15 1.30 -24.04
C THR A 514 -6.30 2.16 -24.99
N LEU A 515 -6.07 1.74 -26.22
CA LEU A 515 -5.40 2.57 -27.25
C LEU A 515 -6.35 3.57 -27.90
N THR A 516 -7.65 3.29 -27.84
CA THR A 516 -8.72 4.19 -28.27
C THR A 516 -9.44 4.81 -27.07
N GLU A 517 -10.22 5.86 -27.29
CA GLU A 517 -10.98 6.51 -26.22
C GLU A 517 -12.19 5.69 -25.74
N GLY A 518 -12.56 4.61 -26.46
CA GLY A 518 -13.74 3.80 -26.16
C GLY A 518 -15.04 4.55 -26.41
N ARG A 519 -14.97 5.63 -27.17
CA ARG A 519 -16.11 6.47 -27.55
C ARG A 519 -16.22 6.50 -29.05
N LEU A 520 -17.26 5.85 -29.57
CA LEU A 520 -17.58 5.92 -30.97
C LEU A 520 -17.99 7.35 -31.32
N THR A 521 -17.43 7.86 -32.38
CA THR A 521 -17.78 9.17 -32.94
C THR A 521 -18.20 8.99 -34.39
N LEU A 522 -19.16 9.79 -34.81
CA LEU A 522 -19.59 9.82 -36.20
C LEU A 522 -18.52 10.52 -37.03
N LYS A 523 -17.94 9.78 -37.96
CA LYS A 523 -16.88 10.27 -38.86
C LYS A 523 -17.45 10.77 -40.18
N GLN A 524 -18.46 10.07 -40.72
CA GLN A 524 -19.01 10.34 -42.03
C GLN A 524 -20.46 9.91 -42.13
N VAL A 525 -21.25 10.71 -42.81
CA VAL A 525 -22.62 10.39 -43.23
C VAL A 525 -22.66 10.35 -44.74
N LEU A 526 -23.11 9.26 -45.34
CA LEU A 526 -23.22 9.11 -46.79
C LEU A 526 -24.68 8.82 -47.16
N PRO A 527 -25.42 9.86 -47.57
CA PRO A 527 -26.79 9.67 -48.08
C PRO A 527 -26.79 8.81 -49.33
N LEU A 528 -27.77 7.93 -49.43
CA LEU A 528 -27.97 7.04 -50.61
C LEU A 528 -29.14 7.48 -51.45
N ARG A 529 -29.95 8.41 -50.98
CA ARG A 529 -31.12 9.03 -51.67
C ARG A 529 -31.04 10.55 -51.56
N ASP A 530 -32.00 11.24 -52.20
CA ASP A 530 -32.10 12.72 -52.16
C ASP A 530 -32.55 13.25 -50.78
N LEU A 531 -31.79 12.85 -49.73
CA LEU A 531 -31.91 13.40 -48.40
C LEU A 531 -30.58 14.04 -47.99
N ASP A 532 -30.71 15.16 -47.31
CA ASP A 532 -29.54 15.82 -46.76
C ASP A 532 -28.92 14.97 -45.61
N ALA A 533 -27.59 15.07 -45.48
CA ALA A 533 -26.84 14.35 -44.43
C ALA A 533 -27.34 14.70 -43.00
N ASP A 534 -27.67 15.98 -42.77
CA ASP A 534 -28.23 16.44 -41.49
C ASP A 534 -29.60 15.84 -41.20
N ARG A 535 -30.41 15.66 -42.23
CA ARG A 535 -31.68 15.01 -42.09
C ARG A 535 -31.57 13.52 -41.80
N CYS A 536 -30.66 12.83 -42.47
CA CYS A 536 -30.35 11.42 -42.19
C CYS A 536 -29.85 11.25 -40.76
N LEU A 537 -29.00 12.16 -40.30
CA LEU A 537 -28.49 12.16 -38.92
C LEU A 537 -29.63 12.38 -37.90
N ALA A 538 -30.52 13.33 -38.15
CA ALA A 538 -31.66 13.59 -37.28
C ALA A 538 -32.60 12.35 -37.12
N LEU A 539 -32.84 11.63 -38.19
CA LEU A 539 -33.65 10.39 -38.19
C LEU A 539 -32.96 9.27 -37.44
N ALA A 540 -31.65 9.09 -37.62
CA ALA A 540 -30.84 8.12 -36.89
C ALA A 540 -30.77 8.45 -35.39
N ALA A 541 -30.54 9.71 -35.05
CA ALA A 541 -30.53 10.18 -33.67
C ALA A 541 -31.89 10.02 -32.97
N ALA A 542 -33.00 10.19 -33.67
CA ALA A 542 -34.33 9.98 -33.13
C ALA A 542 -34.57 8.49 -32.72
N LEU A 543 -34.07 7.54 -33.50
CA LEU A 543 -34.10 6.10 -33.17
C LEU A 543 -33.18 5.78 -31.99
N GLU A 544 -31.98 6.29 -32.01
CA GLU A 544 -30.93 6.00 -31.00
C GLU A 544 -31.19 6.71 -29.65
N ASN A 545 -32.10 7.72 -29.62
CA ASN A 545 -32.36 8.54 -28.42
C ASN A 545 -32.93 7.72 -27.23
N ARG A 546 -33.48 6.53 -27.46
CA ARG A 546 -33.99 5.58 -26.46
C ARG A 546 -33.09 4.37 -26.26
N SER A 547 -31.93 4.33 -26.93
CA SER A 547 -30.96 3.25 -26.80
C SER A 547 -29.89 3.58 -25.77
N GLU A 548 -29.60 2.64 -24.87
CA GLU A 548 -28.48 2.72 -23.94
C GLU A 548 -27.17 2.17 -24.54
N HIS A 549 -27.21 1.70 -25.79
CA HIS A 549 -26.05 1.13 -26.46
C HIS A 549 -24.98 2.21 -26.68
N PRO A 550 -23.66 1.89 -26.53
CA PRO A 550 -22.55 2.85 -26.73
C PRO A 550 -22.60 3.56 -28.09
N ILE A 551 -23.11 2.91 -29.12
CA ILE A 551 -23.32 3.45 -30.49
C ILE A 551 -24.25 4.66 -30.47
N ALA A 552 -25.30 4.66 -29.66
CA ALA A 552 -26.27 5.74 -29.58
C ALA A 552 -25.66 7.10 -29.28
N ARG A 553 -24.59 7.12 -28.47
CA ARG A 553 -23.89 8.35 -28.08
C ARG A 553 -23.21 9.06 -29.26
N ALA A 554 -22.90 8.33 -30.34
CA ALA A 554 -22.28 8.90 -31.54
C ALA A 554 -23.23 9.78 -32.36
N PHE A 555 -24.55 9.57 -32.23
CA PHE A 555 -25.57 10.28 -32.99
C PHE A 555 -26.07 11.56 -32.30
N GLY A 556 -25.70 11.81 -31.04
CA GLY A 556 -26.19 12.94 -30.27
C GLY A 556 -27.64 12.78 -29.83
N ARG A 557 -28.23 13.85 -29.27
CA ARG A 557 -29.65 13.86 -28.89
C ARG A 557 -30.49 14.55 -29.98
N ALA A 558 -31.50 13.87 -30.48
CA ALA A 558 -32.48 14.48 -31.34
C ALA A 558 -33.52 15.27 -30.54
N PRO A 559 -34.05 16.38 -31.05
CA PRO A 559 -35.14 17.12 -30.42
C PRO A 559 -36.42 16.28 -30.29
N GLU A 560 -36.71 15.40 -31.23
CA GLU A 560 -37.83 14.47 -31.24
C GLU A 560 -37.31 13.04 -31.14
N ALA A 561 -37.88 12.25 -30.23
CA ALA A 561 -37.58 10.83 -30.10
C ALA A 561 -38.56 10.01 -30.92
N ALA A 562 -38.17 8.80 -31.35
CA ALA A 562 -39.06 7.88 -32.01
C ALA A 562 -40.24 7.47 -31.11
N ASP A 563 -41.44 7.28 -31.69
CA ASP A 563 -42.63 6.93 -30.94
C ASP A 563 -42.55 5.53 -30.31
N SER A 564 -41.98 4.56 -31.02
CA SER A 564 -41.74 3.22 -30.54
C SER A 564 -40.38 2.74 -31.03
N VAL A 565 -39.57 2.15 -30.15
CA VAL A 565 -38.28 1.57 -30.51
C VAL A 565 -38.21 0.14 -30.03
N ALA A 566 -37.89 -0.79 -30.93
CA ALA A 566 -37.60 -2.18 -30.63
C ALA A 566 -36.12 -2.46 -30.90
N SER A 567 -35.44 -3.03 -29.91
CA SER A 567 -34.05 -3.45 -30.06
C SER A 567 -33.99 -4.89 -30.54
N HIS A 568 -33.22 -5.13 -31.59
CA HIS A 568 -32.89 -6.45 -32.12
C HIS A 568 -31.44 -6.78 -31.80
N PRO A 569 -31.17 -7.59 -30.79
CA PRO A 569 -29.80 -7.86 -30.35
C PRO A 569 -28.90 -8.34 -31.47
N GLY A 570 -27.73 -7.69 -31.62
CA GLY A 570 -26.75 -7.99 -32.67
C GLY A 570 -27.14 -7.53 -34.09
N LEU A 571 -28.34 -7.01 -34.33
CA LEU A 571 -28.79 -6.59 -35.64
C LEU A 571 -28.98 -5.07 -35.75
N GLY A 572 -29.65 -4.44 -34.79
CA GLY A 572 -29.92 -3.00 -34.79
C GLY A 572 -31.20 -2.60 -34.09
N LEU A 573 -31.71 -1.40 -34.39
CA LEU A 573 -32.92 -0.82 -33.85
C LEU A 573 -33.95 -0.66 -34.95
N GLU A 574 -35.20 -0.83 -34.58
CA GLU A 574 -36.39 -0.54 -35.42
C GLU A 574 -37.33 0.37 -34.65
N GLY A 575 -37.90 1.38 -35.31
CA GLY A 575 -38.82 2.28 -34.66
C GLY A 575 -39.63 3.12 -35.65
N LEU A 576 -40.64 3.86 -35.14
CA LEU A 576 -41.45 4.82 -35.86
C LEU A 576 -40.94 6.23 -35.59
N VAL A 577 -40.51 6.93 -36.65
CA VAL A 577 -40.10 8.34 -36.61
C VAL A 577 -40.96 9.09 -37.63
N GLU A 578 -41.71 10.09 -37.20
CA GLU A 578 -42.59 10.87 -38.04
C GLU A 578 -43.59 9.99 -38.84
N GLY A 579 -44.07 8.91 -38.22
CA GLY A 579 -44.99 7.97 -38.84
C GLY A 579 -44.36 7.04 -39.90
N ARG A 580 -43.03 7.09 -40.08
CA ARG A 580 -42.28 6.18 -40.96
C ARG A 580 -41.58 5.11 -40.15
N ARG A 581 -41.65 3.89 -40.62
CA ARG A 581 -40.93 2.77 -40.02
C ARG A 581 -39.47 2.79 -40.50
N LEU A 582 -38.54 2.92 -39.56
CA LEU A 582 -37.14 3.01 -39.85
C LEU A 582 -36.36 1.89 -39.13
N ARG A 583 -35.26 1.44 -39.73
CA ARG A 583 -34.28 0.58 -39.13
C ARG A 583 -32.89 1.19 -39.23
N ILE A 584 -32.11 1.05 -38.16
CA ILE A 584 -30.69 1.37 -38.14
C ILE A 584 -29.91 0.17 -37.61
N GLY A 585 -28.81 -0.20 -38.27
CA GLY A 585 -27.99 -1.34 -37.81
C GLY A 585 -27.24 -2.03 -38.96
N GLN A 586 -27.15 -3.35 -38.87
CA GLN A 586 -26.52 -4.18 -39.91
C GLN A 586 -27.24 -4.04 -41.26
N ALA A 587 -26.44 -4.00 -42.33
CA ALA A 587 -26.94 -3.75 -43.69
C ALA A 587 -28.05 -4.73 -44.11
N ALA A 588 -27.88 -6.03 -43.84
CA ALA A 588 -28.87 -7.05 -44.15
C ALA A 588 -30.18 -6.86 -43.36
N PHE A 589 -30.12 -6.48 -42.09
CA PHE A 589 -31.24 -6.22 -41.22
C PHE A 589 -32.08 -5.03 -41.72
N VAL A 590 -31.40 -3.99 -42.16
CA VAL A 590 -32.06 -2.77 -42.67
C VAL A 590 -32.65 -3.03 -44.04
N SER A 591 -31.93 -3.64 -44.98
CA SER A 591 -32.38 -3.92 -46.34
C SER A 591 -33.59 -4.84 -46.39
N ASN A 592 -33.76 -5.75 -45.40
CA ASN A 592 -34.91 -6.64 -45.30
C ASN A 592 -36.22 -5.90 -44.99
N LEU A 593 -36.21 -4.64 -44.52
CA LEU A 593 -37.39 -3.85 -44.25
C LEU A 593 -38.15 -3.50 -45.55
N GLY A 594 -37.42 -3.08 -46.56
CA GLY A 594 -37.98 -2.70 -47.87
C GLY A 594 -37.81 -3.75 -48.98
N GLY A 595 -37.24 -4.93 -48.66
CA GLY A 595 -36.99 -5.99 -49.66
C GLY A 595 -35.96 -5.58 -50.73
N SER A 596 -35.16 -4.58 -50.46
CA SER A 596 -34.21 -4.01 -51.43
C SER A 596 -32.82 -4.70 -51.32
N ALA A 597 -32.05 -4.66 -52.40
CA ALA A 597 -30.67 -5.16 -52.40
C ALA A 597 -29.81 -4.38 -51.38
N THR A 598 -29.00 -5.10 -50.63
CA THR A 598 -28.06 -4.48 -49.66
C THR A 598 -27.04 -3.65 -50.42
N PRO A 599 -26.94 -2.34 -50.16
CA PRO A 599 -25.94 -1.50 -50.81
C PRO A 599 -24.55 -1.91 -50.42
N ALA A 600 -23.58 -1.75 -51.34
CA ALA A 600 -22.18 -2.00 -51.05
C ALA A 600 -21.71 -1.09 -49.91
N MET A 601 -20.92 -1.63 -49.01
CA MET A 601 -20.35 -0.87 -47.90
C MET A 601 -19.33 0.16 -48.48
N PRO A 602 -19.38 1.43 -48.04
CA PRO A 602 -18.61 2.50 -48.68
C PRO A 602 -17.08 2.42 -48.50
N GLY A 603 -16.55 1.56 -47.59
CA GLY A 603 -15.12 1.44 -47.35
C GLY A 603 -14.77 0.15 -46.63
N ASP A 604 -13.50 -0.24 -46.75
CA ASP A 604 -12.93 -1.44 -46.13
C ASP A 604 -12.56 -1.25 -44.65
N SER A 605 -12.53 0.00 -44.17
CA SER A 605 -12.14 0.33 -42.80
C SER A 605 -13.25 1.12 -42.10
N GLY A 606 -13.55 0.75 -40.84
CA GLY A 606 -14.55 1.40 -39.99
C GLY A 606 -15.77 0.55 -39.69
N GLN A 607 -16.53 0.97 -38.70
CA GLN A 607 -17.83 0.37 -38.36
C GLN A 607 -18.93 1.17 -39.09
N TRP A 608 -19.62 0.52 -40.01
CA TRP A 608 -20.67 1.14 -40.79
C TRP A 608 -22.04 0.65 -40.33
N LEU A 609 -22.94 1.59 -40.11
CA LEU A 609 -24.35 1.34 -39.86
C LEU A 609 -25.16 1.86 -41.03
N LEU A 610 -26.18 1.08 -41.46
CA LEU A 610 -27.11 1.49 -42.44
C LEU A 610 -28.41 1.98 -41.79
N LEU A 611 -28.97 3.07 -42.29
CA LEU A 611 -30.32 3.53 -42.00
C LEU A 611 -31.19 3.26 -43.22
N GLY A 612 -32.40 2.80 -43.05
CA GLY A 612 -33.36 2.60 -44.14
C GLY A 612 -34.80 2.59 -43.67
N ASP A 613 -35.70 2.79 -44.62
CA ASP A 613 -37.12 2.74 -44.45
C ASP A 613 -37.77 1.60 -45.32
N GLU A 614 -39.08 1.53 -45.37
CA GLU A 614 -39.81 0.53 -46.18
C GLU A 614 -39.57 0.67 -47.68
N GLN A 615 -39.03 1.80 -48.11
CA GLN A 615 -38.65 2.07 -49.51
C GLN A 615 -37.19 1.73 -49.82
N GLY A 616 -36.40 1.35 -48.81
CA GLY A 616 -35.01 0.87 -48.89
C GLY A 616 -33.99 1.74 -48.17
N PRO A 617 -32.68 1.55 -48.41
CA PRO A 617 -31.57 2.24 -47.74
C PRO A 617 -31.60 3.75 -47.92
N LEU A 618 -31.37 4.49 -46.82
CA LEU A 618 -31.36 5.96 -46.78
C LEU A 618 -29.96 6.53 -46.69
N ALA A 619 -29.14 6.03 -45.75
CA ALA A 619 -27.80 6.53 -45.54
C ALA A 619 -26.88 5.51 -44.82
N TRP A 620 -25.61 5.60 -45.10
CA TRP A 620 -24.56 4.97 -44.33
C TRP A 620 -23.98 5.94 -43.28
N PHE A 621 -23.73 5.41 -42.07
CA PHE A 621 -23.05 6.12 -40.99
C PHE A 621 -21.72 5.41 -40.67
N GLY A 622 -20.61 6.07 -40.92
CA GLY A 622 -19.28 5.60 -40.58
C GLY A 622 -18.93 6.03 -39.16
N LEU A 623 -18.74 5.07 -38.29
CA LEU A 623 -18.32 5.28 -36.90
C LEU A 623 -16.87 4.92 -36.74
N ASP A 624 -16.16 5.70 -35.92
CA ASP A 624 -14.77 5.48 -35.61
C ASP A 624 -14.53 5.63 -34.11
N ASP A 625 -13.69 4.77 -33.54
CA ASP A 625 -13.24 4.86 -32.16
C ASP A 625 -11.87 5.58 -32.19
N ARG A 626 -11.86 6.82 -31.76
CA ARG A 626 -10.72 7.70 -31.86
C ARG A 626 -9.50 7.17 -31.10
N LEU A 627 -8.35 7.11 -31.75
CA LEU A 627 -7.08 6.81 -31.11
C LEU A 627 -6.72 7.89 -30.08
N ARG A 628 -6.22 7.48 -28.94
CA ARG A 628 -5.69 8.40 -27.92
C ARG A 628 -4.47 9.14 -28.48
N SER A 629 -4.46 10.44 -28.26
CA SER A 629 -3.39 11.31 -28.77
C SER A 629 -1.99 11.00 -28.21
N ASP A 630 -1.93 10.32 -27.06
CA ASP A 630 -0.70 9.93 -26.37
C ASP A 630 -0.29 8.45 -26.62
N ALA A 631 -1.09 7.67 -27.35
CA ALA A 631 -0.75 6.31 -27.74
C ALA A 631 0.57 6.19 -28.53
N PRO A 632 0.85 7.07 -29.54
CA PRO A 632 2.13 7.02 -30.26
C PRO A 632 3.35 7.23 -29.36
N ALA A 633 3.23 8.08 -28.33
CA ALA A 633 4.32 8.33 -27.39
C ALA A 633 4.62 7.10 -26.52
N LEU A 634 3.58 6.37 -26.10
CA LEU A 634 3.74 5.12 -25.34
C LEU A 634 4.40 4.04 -26.20
N LEU A 635 3.92 3.81 -27.44
CA LEU A 635 4.50 2.81 -28.34
C LEU A 635 5.96 3.13 -28.66
N SER A 636 6.28 4.40 -28.95
CA SER A 636 7.67 4.85 -29.14
C SER A 636 8.54 4.58 -27.92
N ALA A 637 8.01 4.78 -26.71
CA ALA A 637 8.73 4.49 -25.48
C ALA A 637 8.94 2.99 -25.24
N CYS A 638 8.01 2.11 -25.64
CA CYS A 638 8.17 0.66 -25.62
C CYS A 638 9.26 0.20 -26.62
N LYS A 639 9.21 0.69 -27.85
CA LYS A 639 10.22 0.39 -28.88
C LYS A 639 11.61 0.88 -28.53
N ALA A 640 11.74 2.07 -27.97
CA ALA A 640 13.02 2.59 -27.46
C ALA A 640 13.66 1.72 -26.38
N ARG A 641 12.89 0.82 -25.75
CA ARG A 641 13.36 -0.17 -24.80
C ARG A 641 13.62 -1.55 -25.41
N GLY A 642 13.31 -1.72 -26.69
CA GLY A 642 13.39 -3.00 -27.38
C GLY A 642 12.28 -3.98 -26.96
N TRP A 643 11.14 -3.47 -26.45
CA TRP A 643 10.01 -4.29 -26.08
C TRP A 643 9.18 -4.64 -27.30
N ARG A 644 8.74 -5.91 -27.39
CA ARG A 644 7.79 -6.37 -28.38
C ARG A 644 6.41 -5.86 -28.05
N THR A 645 5.68 -5.37 -29.05
CA THR A 645 4.35 -4.79 -28.90
C THR A 645 3.31 -5.65 -29.61
N LEU A 646 2.23 -6.01 -28.93
CA LEU A 646 1.13 -6.81 -29.46
C LEU A 646 -0.21 -6.09 -29.26
N LEU A 647 -1.06 -6.12 -30.28
CA LEU A 647 -2.44 -5.68 -30.19
C LEU A 647 -3.37 -6.87 -30.25
N LEU A 648 -4.10 -7.14 -29.17
CA LEU A 648 -5.06 -8.23 -29.10
C LEU A 648 -6.47 -7.66 -28.94
N SER A 649 -7.37 -7.93 -29.88
CA SER A 649 -8.72 -7.36 -29.87
C SER A 649 -9.79 -8.41 -30.14
N GLY A 650 -10.95 -8.28 -29.47
CA GLY A 650 -12.15 -9.04 -29.82
C GLY A 650 -12.83 -8.56 -31.13
N ASP A 651 -12.43 -7.37 -31.61
CA ASP A 651 -12.91 -6.83 -32.88
C ASP A 651 -12.30 -7.58 -34.06
N ALA A 652 -13.16 -8.21 -34.86
CA ALA A 652 -12.73 -8.94 -36.07
C ALA A 652 -12.59 -8.05 -37.32
N SER A 653 -12.84 -6.75 -37.20
CA SER A 653 -12.80 -5.82 -38.33
C SER A 653 -11.36 -5.54 -38.80
N PRO A 654 -11.16 -5.12 -40.06
CA PRO A 654 -9.86 -4.70 -40.58
C PRO A 654 -9.25 -3.50 -39.84
N MET A 655 -10.04 -2.82 -39.02
CA MET A 655 -9.60 -1.67 -38.23
C MET A 655 -8.46 -2.04 -37.24
N VAL A 656 -8.41 -3.29 -36.75
CA VAL A 656 -7.32 -3.75 -35.87
C VAL A 656 -5.98 -3.66 -36.58
N ALA A 657 -5.93 -4.11 -37.84
CA ALA A 657 -4.73 -4.02 -38.66
C ALA A 657 -4.36 -2.55 -39.00
N SER A 658 -5.36 -1.71 -39.28
CA SER A 658 -5.13 -0.27 -39.52
C SER A 658 -4.54 0.44 -38.31
N VAL A 659 -5.09 0.23 -37.12
CA VAL A 659 -4.57 0.78 -35.85
C VAL A 659 -3.16 0.30 -35.60
N ALA A 660 -2.88 -0.98 -35.84
CA ALA A 660 -1.54 -1.54 -35.64
C ALA A 660 -0.52 -0.91 -36.60
N ALA A 661 -0.90 -0.70 -37.87
CA ALA A 661 -0.05 -0.05 -38.85
C ALA A 661 0.20 1.43 -38.50
N GLU A 662 -0.84 2.16 -38.09
CA GLU A 662 -0.72 3.56 -37.69
C GLU A 662 0.19 3.76 -36.47
N LEU A 663 0.08 2.87 -35.49
CA LEU A 663 0.89 2.91 -34.25
C LEU A 663 2.21 2.12 -34.36
N ASP A 664 2.48 1.50 -35.51
CA ASP A 664 3.69 0.70 -35.76
C ASP A 664 3.86 -0.41 -34.72
N ILE A 665 2.78 -1.19 -34.46
CA ILE A 665 2.76 -2.34 -33.52
C ILE A 665 3.30 -3.59 -34.25
N ASP A 666 4.15 -4.37 -33.56
CA ASP A 666 4.85 -5.52 -34.16
C ASP A 666 3.93 -6.67 -34.58
N GLU A 667 2.88 -6.94 -33.80
CA GLU A 667 1.93 -8.00 -34.10
C GLU A 667 0.50 -7.57 -33.69
N ALA A 668 -0.47 -7.83 -34.56
CA ALA A 668 -1.87 -7.54 -34.27
C ALA A 668 -2.77 -8.73 -34.59
N ARG A 669 -3.73 -9.03 -33.72
CA ARG A 669 -4.75 -10.07 -33.91
C ARG A 669 -6.11 -9.54 -33.50
N GLY A 670 -7.07 -9.69 -34.43
CA GLY A 670 -8.48 -9.38 -34.22
C GLY A 670 -9.32 -10.63 -34.11
N GLY A 671 -10.58 -10.45 -33.64
CA GLY A 671 -11.56 -11.54 -33.54
C GLY A 671 -11.26 -12.57 -32.44
N LEU A 672 -10.49 -12.19 -31.41
CA LEU A 672 -10.06 -13.09 -30.34
C LEU A 672 -11.09 -13.14 -29.21
N THR A 673 -11.39 -14.37 -28.77
CA THR A 673 -12.11 -14.61 -27.51
C THR A 673 -11.21 -14.34 -26.30
N PRO A 674 -11.77 -14.17 -25.09
CA PRO A 674 -10.96 -14.08 -23.86
C PRO A 674 -10.00 -15.27 -23.68
N ASP A 675 -10.45 -16.48 -24.03
CA ASP A 675 -9.64 -17.69 -23.94
C ASP A 675 -8.48 -17.69 -24.96
N ASP A 676 -8.71 -17.16 -26.18
CA ASP A 676 -7.64 -17.01 -27.18
C ASP A 676 -6.58 -16.00 -26.73
N LYS A 677 -7.00 -14.90 -26.08
CA LYS A 677 -6.07 -13.92 -25.50
C LYS A 677 -5.24 -14.55 -24.39
N LEU A 678 -5.86 -15.36 -23.53
CA LEU A 678 -5.17 -16.08 -22.46
C LEU A 678 -4.19 -17.12 -23.00
N ALA A 679 -4.59 -17.90 -24.00
CA ALA A 679 -3.70 -18.86 -24.66
C ALA A 679 -2.48 -18.18 -25.31
N MET A 680 -2.64 -16.95 -25.84
CA MET A 680 -1.52 -16.17 -26.36
C MET A 680 -0.56 -15.75 -25.24
N LEU A 681 -1.09 -15.32 -24.10
CA LEU A 681 -0.29 -14.99 -22.93
C LEU A 681 0.51 -16.19 -22.42
N GLU A 682 -0.13 -17.36 -22.31
CA GLU A 682 0.52 -18.61 -21.90
C GLU A 682 1.62 -19.03 -22.88
N ARG A 683 1.41 -18.84 -24.19
CA ARG A 683 2.43 -19.07 -25.20
C ARG A 683 3.65 -18.16 -24.98
N LEU A 684 3.44 -16.88 -24.76
CA LEU A 684 4.52 -15.91 -24.49
C LEU A 684 5.30 -16.27 -23.22
N HIS A 685 4.60 -16.69 -22.17
CA HIS A 685 5.24 -17.21 -20.96
C HIS A 685 6.06 -18.49 -21.23
N GLY A 686 5.54 -19.39 -22.07
CA GLY A 686 6.26 -20.59 -22.54
C GLY A 686 7.54 -20.24 -23.33
N GLU A 687 7.56 -19.11 -24.03
CA GLU A 687 8.74 -18.54 -24.71
C GLU A 687 9.70 -17.83 -23.72
N GLY A 688 9.38 -17.78 -22.43
CA GLY A 688 10.18 -17.11 -21.39
C GLY A 688 10.02 -15.58 -21.38
N ARG A 689 8.97 -15.04 -22.03
CA ARG A 689 8.70 -13.62 -22.10
C ARG A 689 8.07 -13.11 -20.80
N ARG A 690 8.35 -11.84 -20.48
CA ARG A 690 7.73 -11.10 -19.38
C ARG A 690 6.75 -10.08 -19.94
N VAL A 691 5.49 -10.26 -19.62
CA VAL A 691 4.39 -9.57 -20.28
C VAL A 691 3.78 -8.49 -19.39
N LEU A 692 3.66 -7.28 -19.95
CA LEU A 692 2.80 -6.21 -19.44
C LEU A 692 1.51 -6.20 -20.25
N MET A 693 0.34 -6.34 -19.59
CA MET A 693 -0.98 -6.24 -20.23
C MET A 693 -1.66 -4.92 -19.86
N LEU A 694 -2.15 -4.21 -20.88
CA LEU A 694 -3.03 -3.04 -20.73
C LEU A 694 -4.42 -3.37 -21.27
N GLY A 695 -5.47 -3.14 -20.47
CA GLY A 695 -6.85 -3.40 -20.85
C GLY A 695 -7.85 -2.60 -20.03
N ASP A 696 -9.13 -2.55 -20.49
CA ASP A 696 -10.19 -1.83 -19.81
C ASP A 696 -11.44 -2.68 -19.56
N GLY A 697 -11.59 -3.81 -20.22
CA GLY A 697 -12.81 -4.58 -20.29
C GLY A 697 -12.96 -5.71 -19.28
N VAL A 698 -14.21 -6.13 -19.06
CA VAL A 698 -14.55 -7.36 -18.31
C VAL A 698 -13.95 -8.59 -19.01
N ASN A 699 -13.89 -8.54 -20.34
CA ASN A 699 -13.38 -9.64 -21.17
C ASN A 699 -11.89 -9.88 -21.02
N ASP A 700 -11.15 -8.88 -20.50
CA ASP A 700 -9.69 -8.96 -20.31
C ASP A 700 -9.28 -9.39 -18.90
N VAL A 701 -10.22 -9.55 -17.98
CA VAL A 701 -9.94 -9.94 -16.58
C VAL A 701 -9.05 -11.17 -16.47
N PRO A 702 -9.28 -12.27 -17.20
CA PRO A 702 -8.41 -13.45 -17.15
C PRO A 702 -6.98 -13.16 -17.62
N VAL A 703 -6.84 -12.34 -18.65
CA VAL A 703 -5.52 -11.97 -19.22
C VAL A 703 -4.79 -10.99 -18.30
N LEU A 704 -5.51 -10.01 -17.73
CA LEU A 704 -4.98 -9.08 -16.73
C LEU A 704 -4.46 -9.83 -15.49
N ALA A 705 -5.24 -10.82 -15.00
CA ALA A 705 -4.85 -11.61 -13.85
C ALA A 705 -3.67 -12.56 -14.13
N GLY A 706 -3.49 -13.00 -15.37
CA GLY A 706 -2.44 -13.93 -15.80
C GLY A 706 -1.13 -13.26 -16.20
N ALA A 707 -1.11 -11.96 -16.52
CA ALA A 707 0.09 -11.25 -16.93
C ALA A 707 1.10 -11.06 -15.79
N ASP A 708 2.40 -10.90 -16.10
CA ASP A 708 3.42 -10.60 -15.09
C ASP A 708 3.17 -9.25 -14.43
N ILE A 709 2.73 -8.27 -15.20
CA ILE A 709 2.22 -6.97 -14.73
C ILE A 709 0.98 -6.63 -15.55
N SER A 710 -0.04 -6.15 -14.88
CA SER A 710 -1.27 -5.71 -15.52
C SER A 710 -1.65 -4.27 -15.12
N VAL A 711 -2.15 -3.53 -16.09
CA VAL A 711 -2.63 -2.16 -15.90
C VAL A 711 -4.04 -2.04 -16.45
N ALA A 712 -5.00 -1.72 -15.57
CA ALA A 712 -6.35 -1.39 -15.96
C ALA A 712 -6.49 0.12 -16.21
N MET A 713 -7.29 0.49 -17.21
CA MET A 713 -7.65 1.90 -17.44
C MET A 713 -8.57 2.41 -16.33
N GLY A 714 -8.55 3.72 -16.07
CA GLY A 714 -9.44 4.33 -15.06
C GLY A 714 -10.92 4.24 -15.43
N SER A 715 -11.22 4.14 -16.73
CA SER A 715 -12.55 3.87 -17.29
C SER A 715 -12.98 2.40 -17.19
N ALA A 716 -12.06 1.50 -16.85
CA ALA A 716 -12.32 0.06 -16.75
C ALA A 716 -13.37 -0.28 -15.69
N THR A 717 -13.97 -1.46 -15.82
CA THR A 717 -14.90 -1.98 -14.81
C THR A 717 -14.21 -2.22 -13.47
N ASP A 718 -14.99 -2.21 -12.39
CA ASP A 718 -14.44 -2.42 -11.04
C ASP A 718 -13.79 -3.80 -10.89
N LEU A 719 -14.31 -4.81 -11.58
CA LEU A 719 -13.71 -6.14 -11.62
C LEU A 719 -12.32 -6.13 -12.28
N ALA A 720 -12.16 -5.42 -13.41
CA ALA A 720 -10.87 -5.27 -14.07
C ALA A 720 -9.88 -4.50 -13.19
N LYS A 721 -10.31 -3.40 -12.53
CA LYS A 721 -9.50 -2.61 -11.60
C LYS A 721 -9.02 -3.41 -10.40
N THR A 722 -9.90 -4.27 -9.87
CA THR A 722 -9.55 -5.12 -8.70
C THR A 722 -8.58 -6.24 -9.09
N SER A 723 -8.66 -6.73 -10.31
CA SER A 723 -7.81 -7.82 -10.81
C SER A 723 -6.44 -7.34 -11.29
N ALA A 724 -6.31 -6.08 -11.70
CA ALA A 724 -5.09 -5.51 -12.21
C ALA A 724 -4.08 -5.16 -11.11
N ASP A 725 -2.78 -5.17 -11.45
CA ASP A 725 -1.67 -4.81 -10.57
C ASP A 725 -1.47 -3.30 -10.44
N ALA A 726 -1.99 -2.53 -11.39
CA ALA A 726 -2.05 -1.08 -11.34
C ALA A 726 -3.29 -0.56 -12.07
N VAL A 727 -3.74 0.65 -11.70
CA VAL A 727 -4.89 1.33 -12.33
C VAL A 727 -4.44 2.71 -12.79
N LEU A 728 -4.66 3.01 -14.05
CA LEU A 728 -4.35 4.30 -14.67
C LEU A 728 -5.54 5.26 -14.51
N LEU A 729 -5.64 5.91 -13.36
CA LEU A 729 -6.78 6.78 -12.99
C LEU A 729 -6.97 7.96 -13.95
N SER A 730 -5.89 8.52 -14.45
CA SER A 730 -5.90 9.65 -15.38
C SER A 730 -6.32 9.28 -16.81
N ASN A 731 -6.47 8.01 -17.14
CA ASN A 731 -6.64 7.51 -18.51
C ASN A 731 -5.57 8.01 -19.52
N ARG A 732 -4.46 8.59 -19.05
CA ARG A 732 -3.38 9.11 -19.87
C ARG A 732 -2.25 8.11 -19.99
N LEU A 733 -2.01 7.65 -21.21
CA LEU A 733 -0.95 6.68 -21.50
C LEU A 733 0.47 7.23 -21.30
N ASP A 734 0.67 8.57 -21.39
CA ASP A 734 1.95 9.21 -21.09
C ASP A 734 2.38 9.04 -19.63
N SER A 735 1.43 8.86 -18.71
CA SER A 735 1.71 8.53 -17.29
C SER A 735 2.45 7.19 -17.14
N LEU A 736 2.17 6.20 -18.00
CA LEU A 736 2.90 4.93 -18.03
C LEU A 736 4.35 5.13 -18.49
N VAL A 737 4.61 6.00 -19.46
CA VAL A 737 5.97 6.34 -19.90
C VAL A 737 6.79 6.90 -18.74
N GLN A 738 6.17 7.75 -17.93
CA GLN A 738 6.79 8.30 -16.71
C GLN A 738 6.96 7.20 -15.64
N ALA A 739 6.00 6.30 -15.51
CA ALA A 739 6.08 5.17 -14.59
C ALA A 739 7.27 4.24 -14.93
N PHE A 740 7.51 3.95 -16.20
CA PHE A 740 8.67 3.18 -16.65
C PHE A 740 10.00 3.84 -16.31
N ARG A 741 10.09 5.16 -16.43
CA ARG A 741 11.28 5.93 -16.03
C ARG A 741 11.47 5.90 -14.51
N LEU A 742 10.40 6.09 -13.76
CA LEU A 742 10.43 6.10 -12.31
C LEU A 742 10.78 4.71 -11.75
N ALA A 743 10.22 3.62 -12.30
CA ALA A 743 10.55 2.25 -11.90
C ALA A 743 12.06 1.96 -12.06
N ARG A 744 12.65 2.37 -13.19
CA ARG A 744 14.11 2.25 -13.42
C ARG A 744 14.92 3.08 -12.43
N ARG A 745 14.50 4.32 -12.17
CA ARG A 745 15.17 5.21 -11.21
C ARG A 745 15.06 4.66 -9.79
N THR A 746 13.92 4.09 -9.44
CA THR A 746 13.68 3.44 -8.14
C THR A 746 14.65 2.27 -7.93
N ARG A 747 14.75 1.38 -8.92
CA ARG A 747 15.72 0.28 -8.88
C ARG A 747 17.15 0.79 -8.71
N HIS A 748 17.52 1.84 -9.43
CA HIS A 748 18.86 2.43 -9.34
C HIS A 748 19.15 2.96 -7.92
N ILE A 749 18.22 3.72 -7.34
CA ILE A 749 18.34 4.24 -5.96
C ILE A 749 18.35 3.11 -4.92
N ILE A 750 17.57 2.04 -5.12
CA ILE A 750 17.64 0.88 -4.23
C ILE A 750 19.05 0.26 -4.29
N VAL A 751 19.59 0.06 -5.49
CA VAL A 751 20.94 -0.51 -5.66
C VAL A 751 22.01 0.41 -5.07
N GLU A 752 21.94 1.74 -5.31
CA GLU A 752 22.82 2.73 -4.68
C GLU A 752 22.79 2.61 -3.14
N ASN A 753 21.60 2.57 -2.56
CA ASN A 753 21.40 2.48 -1.12
C ASN A 753 21.94 1.17 -0.54
N LEU A 754 21.70 0.04 -1.21
CA LEU A 754 22.24 -1.26 -0.80
C LEU A 754 23.76 -1.31 -0.92
N ALA A 755 24.32 -0.78 -2.01
CA ALA A 755 25.77 -0.69 -2.21
C ALA A 755 26.42 0.20 -1.13
N TRP A 756 25.82 1.36 -0.84
CA TRP A 756 26.28 2.25 0.23
C TRP A 756 26.28 1.55 1.59
N ALA A 757 25.16 0.89 1.96
CA ALA A 757 25.03 0.20 3.23
C ALA A 757 26.03 -0.95 3.36
N SER A 758 26.28 -1.70 2.29
CA SER A 758 27.25 -2.78 2.25
C SER A 758 28.69 -2.26 2.36
N LEU A 759 29.00 -1.19 1.63
CA LEU A 759 30.33 -0.55 1.66
C LEU A 759 30.63 0.02 3.05
N TYR A 760 29.67 0.75 3.64
CA TYR A 760 29.80 1.31 4.98
C TYR A 760 30.10 0.22 6.00
N ASN A 761 29.28 -0.83 6.04
CA ASN A 761 29.47 -1.93 6.98
C ASN A 761 30.77 -2.69 6.73
N GLY A 762 31.13 -2.91 5.46
CA GLY A 762 32.39 -3.59 5.07
C GLY A 762 33.64 -2.82 5.46
N LEU A 763 33.57 -1.49 5.46
CA LEU A 763 34.69 -0.63 5.88
C LEU A 763 34.75 -0.50 7.40
N VAL A 764 33.63 -0.23 8.05
CA VAL A 764 33.60 0.08 9.49
C VAL A 764 33.92 -1.15 10.35
N LEU A 765 33.50 -2.36 9.91
CA LEU A 765 33.69 -3.59 10.67
C LEU A 765 35.17 -3.93 10.93
N PRO A 766 36.07 -3.91 9.92
CA PRO A 766 37.51 -4.12 10.20
C PRO A 766 38.13 -3.06 11.12
N PHE A 767 37.79 -1.78 10.91
CA PHE A 767 38.33 -0.70 11.75
C PHE A 767 37.84 -0.78 13.19
N ALA A 768 36.58 -1.18 13.40
CA ALA A 768 36.04 -1.43 14.74
C ALA A 768 36.72 -2.66 15.38
N ALA A 769 36.93 -3.73 14.63
CA ALA A 769 37.64 -4.93 15.12
C ALA A 769 39.10 -4.69 15.49
N LEU A 770 39.78 -3.75 14.80
CA LEU A 770 41.13 -3.29 15.13
C LEU A 770 41.17 -2.32 16.32
N GLY A 771 39.99 -1.92 16.86
CA GLY A 771 39.91 -0.99 17.99
C GLY A 771 40.20 0.48 17.63
N TRP A 772 40.12 0.84 16.35
CA TRP A 772 40.39 2.21 15.88
C TRP A 772 39.13 3.10 15.96
N ILE A 773 37.93 2.52 16.09
CA ILE A 773 36.66 3.24 16.18
C ILE A 773 36.12 3.10 17.60
N THR A 774 35.82 4.24 18.24
CA THR A 774 35.11 4.22 19.52
C THR A 774 33.60 4.00 19.33
N PRO A 775 32.89 3.49 20.35
CA PRO A 775 31.42 3.27 20.25
C PRO A 775 30.64 4.53 19.86
N GLY A 776 31.11 5.73 20.28
CA GLY A 776 30.49 7.00 19.91
C GLY A 776 30.57 7.31 18.43
N TRP A 777 31.75 7.21 17.85
CA TRP A 777 31.94 7.41 16.41
C TRP A 777 31.18 6.36 15.59
N ALA A 778 31.12 5.12 16.10
CA ALA A 778 30.33 4.05 15.49
C ALA A 778 28.82 4.41 15.45
N ALA A 779 28.26 4.91 16.56
CA ALA A 779 26.85 5.31 16.65
C ALA A 779 26.50 6.49 15.73
N ILE A 780 27.38 7.50 15.66
CA ILE A 780 27.22 8.65 14.75
C ILE A 780 27.25 8.17 13.30
N GLY A 781 28.26 7.37 12.91
CA GLY A 781 28.42 6.87 11.56
C GLY A 781 27.20 6.06 11.10
N MET A 782 26.71 5.16 11.96
CA MET A 782 25.50 4.37 11.71
C MET A 782 24.26 5.28 11.48
N SER A 783 24.07 6.29 12.36
CA SER A 783 22.91 7.20 12.23
C SER A 783 22.98 8.03 10.95
N VAL A 784 24.16 8.53 10.59
CA VAL A 784 24.40 9.27 9.35
C VAL A 784 24.19 8.38 8.14
N SER A 785 24.69 7.15 8.16
CA SER A 785 24.51 6.19 7.06
C SER A 785 23.03 5.91 6.81
N SER A 786 22.23 5.67 7.84
CA SER A 786 20.79 5.45 7.74
C SER A 786 20.06 6.67 7.20
N LEU A 787 20.44 7.87 7.66
CA LEU A 787 19.84 9.12 7.20
C LEU A 787 20.13 9.38 5.71
N LEU A 788 21.36 9.10 5.25
CA LEU A 788 21.74 9.24 3.84
C LEU A 788 20.88 8.37 2.93
N VAL A 789 20.65 7.11 3.32
CA VAL A 789 19.77 6.18 2.58
C VAL A 789 18.36 6.75 2.44
N VAL A 790 17.80 7.30 3.51
CA VAL A 790 16.45 7.90 3.48
C VAL A 790 16.43 9.16 2.61
N VAL A 791 17.41 10.05 2.76
CA VAL A 791 17.52 11.27 1.95
C VAL A 791 17.70 10.94 0.47
N ASN A 792 18.48 9.91 0.14
CA ASN A 792 18.63 9.44 -1.24
C ASN A 792 17.30 8.92 -1.81
N ALA A 793 16.52 8.17 -1.02
CA ALA A 793 15.19 7.70 -1.41
C ALA A 793 14.19 8.87 -1.64
N LEU A 794 14.27 9.95 -0.88
CA LEU A 794 13.43 11.15 -1.07
C LEU A 794 13.64 11.84 -2.42
N ARG A 795 14.74 11.56 -3.14
CA ARG A 795 14.92 12.04 -4.53
C ARG A 795 13.86 11.51 -5.49
N LEU A 796 13.18 10.42 -5.13
CA LEU A 796 12.08 9.84 -5.91
C LEU A 796 10.78 10.62 -5.77
N THR A 797 10.61 11.45 -4.74
CA THR A 797 9.43 12.32 -4.59
C THR A 797 9.47 13.54 -5.51
N ARG A 798 10.64 13.88 -6.06
CA ARG A 798 10.80 14.97 -7.01
C ARG A 798 10.55 14.42 -8.42
N ILE A 799 9.34 14.64 -8.94
CA ILE A 799 8.97 14.30 -10.30
C ILE A 799 9.58 15.41 -11.21
N PRO A 800 10.39 15.07 -12.23
CA PRO A 800 10.81 16.05 -13.22
C PRO A 800 9.56 16.58 -13.94
N SER A 801 9.39 17.91 -13.98
CA SER A 801 8.26 18.49 -14.71
C SER A 801 8.30 18.07 -16.19
N PRO A 802 7.15 17.80 -16.83
CA PRO A 802 7.10 17.39 -18.23
C PRO A 802 7.75 18.40 -19.22
N ARG A 803 7.93 19.64 -18.79
CA ARG A 803 8.46 20.74 -19.62
C ARG A 803 9.95 20.65 -19.98
N SER A 804 10.72 19.73 -19.44
CA SER A 804 12.18 19.67 -19.67
C SER A 804 12.64 18.66 -20.73
N VAL A 805 11.75 17.99 -21.46
CA VAL A 805 12.11 16.83 -22.33
C VAL A 805 11.71 17.01 -23.81
N TRP A 806 11.04 18.08 -24.17
CA TRP A 806 10.83 18.36 -25.60
C TRP A 806 11.95 19.26 -26.11
N PRO A 807 12.77 18.83 -27.11
CA PRO A 807 13.56 19.76 -27.85
C PRO A 807 12.61 20.76 -28.51
N ARG A 808 12.83 22.03 -28.29
CA ARG A 808 12.12 23.09 -29.01
C ARG A 808 12.31 22.78 -30.49
N SER A 809 11.21 22.52 -31.19
CA SER A 809 11.21 22.53 -32.63
C SER A 809 11.74 23.89 -33.07
N THR A 810 12.91 23.89 -33.65
CA THR A 810 13.40 25.02 -34.38
C THR A 810 12.46 25.26 -35.57
N SER A 811 11.69 26.33 -35.47
CA SER A 811 10.94 26.94 -36.58
C SER A 811 11.87 27.34 -37.68
#